data_65143a49f0e515ca0b20c8876ba14df6
#
_entry.id   65143a49f0e515ca0b20c8876ba14df6
#
_cell.length_a   1.000
_cell.length_b   1.000
_cell.length_c   1.000
_cell.angle_alpha   90.00
_cell.angle_beta   90.00
_cell.angle_gamma   90.00
#
_symmetry.space_group_name_H-M   'P 1'
#
loop_
_entity.id
_entity.type
_entity.pdbx_description
1 polymer ?
#
loop_
_entity_poly.entity_id
_entity_poly.type
_entity_poly.pdbx_seq_one_letter_code
_entity_poly.pdbx_strand_id
1 'polypeptide(L)'
;MMRVPKPVSSRILHVKRTDHGVVLTSKRYKMRILAVSPSILSISYTERRTFSHEEKPELAGNLPGSDLLCTQEKYLIRLRTAVITAEVSRETGSIAFYKTNLTDPDAPGELLFAESEERPHEMEEFSSYRLTDEVREGGTVTTADGTKDVPDQDARRQVGVLYHVRENFILQNDEAVYGMGQMEEPVLNLRGRTVYAHQANRKIAVPLLISSLGYGVLFDTLSPVVFRDSEQGSSLYGHAAEELDFYFLAGEDGRFRMEGVVAAYRKLTGKAALLPRWCFGYLQSKERYCSQEELLSVAETYRKKHIGLDGVILDWCSWKDGQWGQKTLDPERFPDAAVMNHALHLQNVHSMISIWPNMDESCPDYQEMREQGCLLPASHLYDAFDRRARELYWEQTRRELYRSGFDALWMDSSEGVTPEWGHSIKPEPWQMMQEFLMVAGAYMPEKLTNAYSFFHALGVYEHFKRSEKRRKQGSQRRPVILTRSATIGQQRYGCILWSGDTGASWETLRAQVLQVQSFSLSGFPYWCVDIGGFFVKRGEPWYWGGEYPQTWKDPAYRELYVRWFQFGAFLPIFRAHGTDCSREVWQIKRQEGKNSPSCDALIGTIRLRYFLLPYIYSEAGKTWLEDGMLIRPLVSAFPDDCTAREAQYQYLFGPSLLVCPVLNPGIREMEVYLPRGTGWYDWHTSQRFEGGQWIRTETQYDRIPLFVMEGAIIPMADGGVEAPECAADAFRKGMIRFRVYPGRDGSYAYYSDAGDGYGYEKGEYRLEQMTWNERQRQLFSDEKAVEAAAVTVIEESV
;
A
#
# COMPACT_ATOMS: atom_id res chain seq x y z
N MET A 1 -6.51 -26.05 16.81
CA MET A 1 -7.66 -25.48 17.54
C MET A 1 -7.16 -24.23 18.25
N MET A 2 -7.56 -23.03 17.81
CA MET A 2 -7.26 -21.81 18.56
C MET A 2 -7.86 -21.95 19.96
N ARG A 3 -7.01 -21.92 20.99
CA ARG A 3 -7.49 -21.87 22.37
C ARG A 3 -8.22 -20.56 22.57
N VAL A 4 -9.43 -20.60 23.12
CA VAL A 4 -10.20 -19.39 23.47
C VAL A 4 -9.61 -18.87 24.77
N PRO A 5 -9.06 -17.63 24.77
CA PRO A 5 -8.52 -17.04 25.99
C PRO A 5 -9.59 -16.96 27.10
N LYS A 6 -9.20 -17.03 28.34
CA LYS A 6 -10.13 -16.94 29.46
C LYS A 6 -10.54 -15.49 29.69
N PRO A 7 -11.85 -15.19 29.82
CA PRO A 7 -12.29 -13.82 30.05
C PRO A 7 -11.73 -13.26 31.37
N VAL A 8 -11.25 -12.03 31.31
CA VAL A 8 -10.72 -11.31 32.46
C VAL A 8 -11.74 -10.25 32.86
N SER A 9 -12.73 -10.60 33.68
CA SER A 9 -13.60 -9.60 34.30
C SER A 9 -12.81 -8.76 35.27
N SER A 10 -13.03 -7.40 35.27
CA SER A 10 -12.16 -6.63 36.10
C SER A 10 -12.68 -5.25 36.44
N ARG A 11 -13.40 -5.20 37.53
CA ARG A 11 -13.73 -3.93 38.17
C ARG A 11 -12.50 -3.06 38.36
N ILE A 12 -12.55 -1.81 37.86
CA ILE A 12 -11.52 -0.82 38.08
C ILE A 12 -11.52 -0.35 39.54
N LEU A 13 -10.40 -0.59 40.21
CA LEU A 13 -10.21 -0.29 41.64
C LEU A 13 -9.54 1.07 41.85
N HIS A 14 -8.56 1.41 41.03
CA HIS A 14 -7.77 2.62 41.16
C HIS A 14 -7.63 3.35 39.84
N VAL A 15 -7.63 4.71 39.91
CA VAL A 15 -7.40 5.61 38.79
C VAL A 15 -6.23 6.51 39.14
N LYS A 16 -5.15 6.40 38.38
CA LYS A 16 -3.97 7.27 38.50
C LYS A 16 -3.88 8.17 37.27
N ARG A 17 -3.90 9.49 37.46
CA ARG A 17 -3.65 10.44 36.37
C ARG A 17 -2.16 10.47 36.00
N THR A 18 -1.88 10.69 34.74
CA THR A 18 -0.56 10.98 34.16
C THR A 18 -0.64 12.27 33.36
N ASP A 19 0.47 12.76 32.80
CA ASP A 19 0.50 14.06 32.12
C ASP A 19 -0.47 14.13 30.93
N HIS A 20 -0.62 13.05 30.18
CA HIS A 20 -1.49 12.98 28.99
C HIS A 20 -2.49 11.83 29.04
N GLY A 21 -2.82 11.32 30.23
CA GLY A 21 -3.70 10.17 30.30
C GLY A 21 -4.00 9.66 31.70
N VAL A 22 -4.39 8.42 31.76
CA VAL A 22 -4.71 7.70 32.99
C VAL A 22 -4.16 6.28 32.99
N VAL A 23 -3.85 5.77 34.18
CA VAL A 23 -3.63 4.34 34.42
C VAL A 23 -4.74 3.85 35.33
N LEU A 24 -5.52 2.90 34.86
CA LEU A 24 -6.60 2.24 35.55
C LEU A 24 -6.09 0.88 36.03
N THR A 25 -6.36 0.53 37.27
CA THR A 25 -5.88 -0.71 37.87
C THR A 25 -7.07 -1.56 38.35
N SER A 26 -7.11 -2.79 37.89
CA SER A 26 -8.03 -3.84 38.38
C SER A 26 -7.28 -4.85 39.26
N LYS A 27 -7.93 -5.94 39.66
CA LYS A 27 -7.25 -7.05 40.38
C LYS A 27 -6.30 -7.86 39.50
N ARG A 28 -6.50 -7.87 38.17
CA ARG A 28 -5.79 -8.76 37.27
C ARG A 28 -4.92 -8.02 36.27
N TYR A 29 -5.34 -6.87 35.80
CA TYR A 29 -4.62 -6.09 34.76
C TYR A 29 -4.53 -4.62 35.11
N LYS A 30 -3.66 -3.94 34.40
CA LYS A 30 -3.62 -2.50 34.29
C LYS A 30 -3.99 -2.10 32.87
N MET A 31 -4.76 -1.02 32.76
CA MET A 31 -5.08 -0.38 31.50
C MET A 31 -4.48 1.02 31.50
N ARG A 32 -3.82 1.39 30.44
CA ARG A 32 -3.31 2.75 30.23
C ARG A 32 -4.02 3.35 29.04
N ILE A 33 -4.58 4.55 29.22
CA ILE A 33 -5.19 5.34 28.14
C ILE A 33 -4.47 6.67 28.06
N LEU A 34 -3.88 6.95 26.89
CA LEU A 34 -3.13 8.18 26.62
C LEU A 34 -3.74 8.93 25.44
N ALA A 35 -3.87 10.24 25.54
CA ALA A 35 -4.16 11.11 24.42
C ALA A 35 -2.86 11.43 23.68
N VAL A 36 -2.61 10.75 22.56
CA VAL A 36 -1.46 10.98 21.70
C VAL A 36 -1.62 12.28 20.92
N SER A 37 -2.85 12.56 20.49
CA SER A 37 -3.32 13.84 19.97
C SER A 37 -4.81 14.01 20.33
N PRO A 38 -5.46 15.15 20.03
CA PRO A 38 -6.91 15.29 20.26
C PRO A 38 -7.75 14.22 19.55
N SER A 39 -7.27 13.66 18.47
CA SER A 39 -7.96 12.68 17.62
C SER A 39 -7.38 11.26 17.70
N ILE A 40 -6.38 11.02 18.54
CA ILE A 40 -5.72 9.72 18.69
C ILE A 40 -5.61 9.34 20.15
N LEU A 41 -6.27 8.25 20.55
CA LEU A 41 -6.11 7.65 21.86
C LEU A 41 -5.33 6.34 21.73
N SER A 42 -4.33 6.15 22.61
CA SER A 42 -3.59 4.89 22.77
C SER A 42 -4.18 4.14 23.96
N ILE A 43 -4.50 2.88 23.76
CA ILE A 43 -5.03 1.98 24.78
C ILE A 43 -4.07 0.79 24.90
N SER A 44 -3.60 0.52 26.15
CA SER A 44 -2.72 -0.60 26.47
C SER A 44 -3.26 -1.37 27.66
N TYR A 45 -3.30 -2.71 27.56
CA TYR A 45 -3.64 -3.62 28.65
C TYR A 45 -2.45 -4.52 28.96
N THR A 46 -2.13 -4.67 30.24
CA THR A 46 -1.08 -5.59 30.68
C THR A 46 -1.49 -6.34 31.95
N GLU A 47 -1.20 -7.65 32.01
CA GLU A 47 -1.26 -8.45 33.24
C GLU A 47 0.04 -8.40 34.02
N ARG A 48 1.09 -7.79 33.45
CA ARG A 48 2.40 -7.62 34.11
C ARG A 48 2.35 -6.49 35.15
N ARG A 49 3.33 -6.45 36.03
CA ARG A 49 3.46 -5.38 37.05
C ARG A 49 3.69 -4.00 36.45
N THR A 50 4.35 -3.92 35.32
CA THR A 50 4.65 -2.69 34.58
C THR A 50 4.33 -2.88 33.10
N PHE A 51 3.98 -1.79 32.42
CA PHE A 51 3.87 -1.75 30.97
C PHE A 51 5.22 -1.98 30.31
N SER A 52 5.22 -2.57 29.13
CA SER A 52 6.41 -2.69 28.31
C SER A 52 7.03 -1.33 27.99
N HIS A 53 8.34 -1.28 27.92
CA HIS A 53 9.13 -0.12 27.52
C HIS A 53 9.84 -0.39 26.18
N GLU A 54 9.43 -1.40 25.44
CA GLU A 54 10.03 -1.69 24.14
C GLU A 54 9.79 -0.53 23.16
N GLU A 55 10.80 -0.27 22.35
CA GLU A 55 10.67 0.67 21.25
C GLU A 55 9.69 0.11 20.21
N LYS A 56 8.83 0.98 19.70
CA LYS A 56 7.86 0.68 18.64
C LYS A 56 8.33 1.33 17.33
N PRO A 57 9.19 0.66 16.56
CA PRO A 57 9.79 1.25 15.36
C PRO A 57 8.76 1.53 14.25
N GLU A 58 7.61 0.87 14.30
CA GLU A 58 6.47 1.10 13.41
C GLU A 58 5.82 2.47 13.61
N LEU A 59 6.01 3.10 14.75
CA LEU A 59 5.50 4.43 15.06
C LEU A 59 6.49 5.54 14.67
N ALA A 60 6.00 6.77 14.50
CA ALA A 60 6.81 7.91 14.07
C ALA A 60 7.64 8.58 15.18
N GLY A 61 7.72 7.96 16.36
CA GLY A 61 8.39 8.54 17.53
C GLY A 61 7.45 9.31 18.45
N ASN A 62 8.02 10.07 19.37
CA ASN A 62 7.25 10.77 20.41
C ASN A 62 6.33 11.86 19.83
N LEU A 63 5.04 11.55 19.72
CA LEU A 63 4.03 12.60 19.59
C LEU A 63 3.92 13.36 20.92
N PRO A 64 3.68 14.68 20.88
CA PRO A 64 3.82 15.55 22.06
C PRO A 64 2.82 15.24 23.18
N GLY A 65 1.85 14.37 22.95
CA GLY A 65 0.70 14.17 23.82
C GLY A 65 -0.31 15.30 23.71
N SER A 66 -1.50 15.09 24.25
CA SER A 66 -2.57 16.09 24.28
C SER A 66 -3.24 16.13 25.65
N ASP A 67 -3.91 17.23 25.94
CA ASP A 67 -4.70 17.35 27.14
C ASP A 67 -5.83 16.32 27.15
N LEU A 68 -5.97 15.63 28.27
CA LEU A 68 -7.03 14.67 28.54
C LEU A 68 -7.77 15.06 29.84
N LEU A 69 -8.99 15.51 29.68
CA LEU A 69 -9.85 15.76 30.82
C LEU A 69 -10.39 14.42 31.35
N CYS A 70 -10.19 14.16 32.64
CA CYS A 70 -10.69 12.94 33.28
C CYS A 70 -11.70 13.31 34.34
N THR A 71 -12.93 12.86 34.22
CA THR A 71 -13.97 12.91 35.24
C THR A 71 -14.29 11.53 35.76
N GLN A 72 -14.64 11.40 37.03
CA GLN A 72 -14.91 10.14 37.69
C GLN A 72 -16.28 10.14 38.33
N GLU A 73 -17.11 9.21 37.97
CA GLU A 73 -18.41 8.96 38.52
C GLU A 73 -18.43 7.60 39.26
N LYS A 74 -19.55 7.27 39.87
CA LYS A 74 -19.70 6.03 40.64
C LYS A 74 -19.47 4.76 39.77
N TYR A 75 -19.96 4.77 38.53
CA TYR A 75 -19.93 3.61 37.64
C TYR A 75 -19.11 3.85 36.36
N LEU A 76 -18.67 5.06 36.12
CA LEU A 76 -18.07 5.52 34.87
C LEU A 76 -16.82 6.37 35.12
N ILE A 77 -15.85 6.23 34.22
CA ILE A 77 -14.71 7.13 34.09
C ILE A 77 -14.78 7.72 32.69
N ARG A 78 -14.97 9.02 32.58
CA ARG A 78 -15.02 9.71 31.29
C ARG A 78 -13.69 10.43 31.02
N LEU A 79 -13.15 10.17 29.85
CA LEU A 79 -11.89 10.72 29.34
C LEU A 79 -12.21 11.52 28.07
N ARG A 80 -11.86 12.79 28.04
CA ARG A 80 -12.26 13.70 26.97
C ARG A 80 -11.08 14.45 26.40
N THR A 81 -10.94 14.42 25.08
CA THR A 81 -10.13 15.36 24.29
C THR A 81 -11.05 16.38 23.60
N ALA A 82 -10.50 17.23 22.76
CA ALA A 82 -11.29 18.15 21.92
C ALA A 82 -12.12 17.40 20.84
N VAL A 83 -11.75 16.16 20.47
CA VAL A 83 -12.36 15.41 19.36
C VAL A 83 -13.06 14.16 19.82
N ILE A 84 -12.48 13.41 20.76
CA ILE A 84 -12.93 12.08 21.20
C ILE A 84 -13.29 12.11 22.68
N THR A 85 -14.41 11.48 23.02
CA THR A 85 -14.77 11.14 24.40
C THR A 85 -14.74 9.61 24.55
N ALA A 86 -13.96 9.10 25.51
CA ALA A 86 -13.93 7.70 25.87
C ALA A 86 -14.58 7.50 27.25
N GLU A 87 -15.52 6.59 27.36
CA GLU A 87 -16.19 6.21 28.61
C GLU A 87 -15.77 4.80 29.00
N VAL A 88 -15.18 4.68 30.20
CA VAL A 88 -14.74 3.39 30.74
C VAL A 88 -15.70 2.95 31.84
N SER A 89 -16.30 1.78 31.65
CA SER A 89 -17.11 1.13 32.69
C SER A 89 -16.24 0.74 33.89
N ARG A 90 -16.60 1.16 35.09
CA ARG A 90 -15.88 0.74 36.30
C ARG A 90 -16.09 -0.73 36.64
N GLU A 91 -17.18 -1.32 36.21
CA GLU A 91 -17.53 -2.70 36.56
C GLU A 91 -16.91 -3.73 35.62
N THR A 92 -16.90 -3.44 34.33
CA THR A 92 -16.40 -4.37 33.30
C THR A 92 -15.01 -3.97 32.77
N GLY A 93 -14.62 -2.69 32.88
CA GLY A 93 -13.43 -2.14 32.26
C GLY A 93 -13.58 -1.91 30.75
N SER A 94 -14.77 -2.15 30.18
CA SER A 94 -15.03 -1.89 28.76
C SER A 94 -15.00 -0.39 28.44
N ILE A 95 -14.61 -0.07 27.21
CA ILE A 95 -14.52 1.31 26.71
C ILE A 95 -15.53 1.52 25.60
N ALA A 96 -16.24 2.65 25.65
CA ALA A 96 -17.03 3.16 24.55
C ALA A 96 -16.50 4.51 24.09
N PHE A 97 -16.37 4.71 22.77
CA PHE A 97 -15.81 5.91 22.15
C PHE A 97 -16.91 6.67 21.43
N TYR A 98 -16.94 7.97 21.68
CA TYR A 98 -17.94 8.89 21.15
C TYR A 98 -17.27 10.09 20.49
N LYS A 99 -17.99 10.76 19.60
CA LYS A 99 -17.65 12.13 19.21
C LYS A 99 -17.73 13.01 20.45
N THR A 100 -16.79 13.94 20.62
CA THR A 100 -16.89 14.88 21.74
C THR A 100 -18.05 15.84 21.50
N ASN A 101 -18.98 15.90 22.46
CA ASN A 101 -20.06 16.88 22.45
C ASN A 101 -19.50 18.25 22.89
N LEU A 102 -19.45 19.19 21.95
CA LEU A 102 -18.91 20.54 22.19
C LEU A 102 -19.94 21.46 22.84
N THR A 103 -21.22 21.13 22.79
CA THR A 103 -22.32 21.95 23.33
C THR A 103 -22.69 21.58 24.77
N ASP A 104 -22.55 20.30 25.12
CA ASP A 104 -22.82 19.78 26.46
C ASP A 104 -21.63 18.89 26.89
N PRO A 105 -20.74 19.45 27.75
CA PRO A 105 -19.60 18.72 28.25
C PRO A 105 -19.91 17.51 29.12
N ASP A 106 -21.08 17.46 29.70
CA ASP A 106 -21.51 16.38 30.61
C ASP A 106 -22.25 15.24 29.93
N ALA A 107 -22.60 15.40 28.64
CA ALA A 107 -23.19 14.35 27.80
C ALA A 107 -22.20 13.85 26.75
N PRO A 108 -22.15 12.53 26.47
CA PRO A 108 -21.42 12.01 25.32
C PRO A 108 -22.09 12.50 24.03
N GLY A 109 -21.31 12.56 22.94
CA GLY A 109 -21.83 12.78 21.60
C GLY A 109 -22.36 11.47 20.98
N GLU A 110 -22.26 11.40 19.66
CA GLU A 110 -22.64 10.19 18.90
C GLU A 110 -21.64 9.05 19.18
N LEU A 111 -22.16 7.85 19.44
CA LEU A 111 -21.37 6.62 19.62
C LEU A 111 -20.68 6.26 18.32
N LEU A 112 -19.38 6.01 18.41
CA LEU A 112 -18.55 5.56 17.29
C LEU A 112 -18.21 4.07 17.39
N PHE A 113 -17.67 3.64 18.54
CA PHE A 113 -17.16 2.30 18.76
C PHE A 113 -17.41 1.89 20.22
N ALA A 114 -17.72 0.64 20.47
CA ALA A 114 -17.85 0.11 21.81
C ALA A 114 -17.23 -1.28 21.93
N GLU A 115 -16.39 -1.47 22.94
CA GLU A 115 -15.96 -2.79 23.35
C GLU A 115 -17.15 -3.63 23.87
N SER A 116 -17.04 -4.95 23.80
CA SER A 116 -18.00 -5.86 24.38
C SER A 116 -18.03 -5.71 25.91
N GLU A 117 -19.18 -5.52 26.51
CA GLU A 117 -19.31 -5.44 27.97
C GLU A 117 -19.01 -6.75 28.67
N GLU A 118 -19.32 -7.89 28.04
CA GLU A 118 -19.13 -9.20 28.64
C GLU A 118 -17.68 -9.65 28.63
N ARG A 119 -16.97 -9.35 27.52
CA ARG A 119 -15.60 -9.77 27.28
C ARG A 119 -14.88 -8.70 26.45
N PRO A 120 -14.51 -7.55 27.03
CA PRO A 120 -13.91 -6.46 26.26
C PRO A 120 -12.59 -6.88 25.66
N HIS A 121 -11.70 -7.46 26.46
CA HIS A 121 -10.38 -7.90 26.06
C HIS A 121 -10.00 -9.23 26.68
N GLU A 122 -9.17 -9.99 26.01
CA GLU A 122 -8.69 -11.29 26.47
C GLU A 122 -7.18 -11.40 26.22
N MET A 123 -6.48 -11.98 27.23
CA MET A 123 -5.05 -12.27 27.13
C MET A 123 -4.81 -13.70 27.62
N GLU A 124 -3.99 -14.48 26.88
CA GLU A 124 -3.60 -15.84 27.27
C GLU A 124 -2.09 -15.98 27.11
N GLU A 125 -1.43 -16.25 28.23
CA GLU A 125 0.03 -16.42 28.29
C GLU A 125 0.46 -17.71 27.60
N PHE A 126 1.55 -17.66 26.82
CA PHE A 126 2.19 -18.83 26.24
C PHE A 126 3.72 -18.69 26.21
N SER A 127 4.42 -19.82 26.17
CA SER A 127 5.87 -19.86 26.02
C SER A 127 6.28 -19.66 24.56
N SER A 128 7.13 -18.69 24.31
CA SER A 128 7.69 -18.41 22.99
C SER A 128 8.98 -19.22 22.78
N TYR A 129 9.13 -19.82 21.61
CA TYR A 129 10.23 -20.70 21.25
C TYR A 129 10.90 -20.25 19.97
N ARG A 130 12.22 -20.45 19.86
CA ARG A 130 13.01 -20.12 18.67
C ARG A 130 14.06 -21.19 18.40
N LEU A 131 14.45 -21.36 17.14
CA LEU A 131 15.66 -22.07 16.75
C LEU A 131 16.89 -21.36 17.33
N THR A 132 17.94 -22.13 17.63
CA THR A 132 19.22 -21.61 18.08
C THR A 132 20.32 -22.03 17.10
N ASP A 133 21.46 -21.37 17.12
CA ASP A 133 22.58 -21.64 16.21
C ASP A 133 23.17 -23.07 16.34
N GLU A 134 22.75 -23.86 17.36
CA GLU A 134 23.15 -25.24 17.57
C GLU A 134 22.30 -26.26 16.77
N VAL A 135 21.38 -25.80 15.93
CA VAL A 135 20.45 -26.66 15.22
C VAL A 135 21.11 -27.39 14.07
N ARG A 136 20.87 -28.70 14.01
CA ARG A 136 21.21 -29.52 12.84
C ARG A 136 20.18 -29.29 11.74
N GLU A 137 20.64 -29.32 10.49
CA GLU A 137 19.82 -29.18 9.29
C GLU A 137 18.57 -30.06 9.34
N GLY A 138 17.39 -29.44 9.34
CA GLY A 138 16.11 -30.15 9.27
C GLY A 138 15.77 -30.66 7.87
N GLY A 139 16.36 -30.09 6.85
CA GLY A 139 16.12 -30.36 5.44
C GLY A 139 15.83 -29.11 4.65
N THR A 140 15.77 -29.24 3.33
CA THR A 140 15.47 -28.13 2.42
C THR A 140 14.32 -28.50 1.47
N VAL A 141 13.55 -27.51 1.05
CA VAL A 141 12.55 -27.61 -0.01
C VAL A 141 12.83 -26.57 -1.08
N THR A 142 12.83 -26.98 -2.34
CA THR A 142 12.97 -26.04 -3.47
C THR A 142 11.61 -25.53 -3.87
N THR A 143 11.43 -24.21 -3.90
CA THR A 143 10.22 -23.51 -4.31
C THR A 143 10.52 -22.58 -5.47
N ALA A 144 9.51 -21.91 -6.02
CA ALA A 144 9.70 -20.87 -7.02
C ALA A 144 10.51 -19.67 -6.49
N ASP A 145 10.46 -19.42 -5.19
CA ASP A 145 11.23 -18.38 -4.51
C ASP A 145 12.60 -18.90 -3.99
N GLY A 146 13.14 -19.95 -4.58
CA GLY A 146 14.43 -20.56 -4.23
C GLY A 146 14.35 -21.66 -3.19
N THR A 147 15.53 -22.15 -2.75
CA THR A 147 15.63 -23.16 -1.72
C THR A 147 15.27 -22.56 -0.37
N LYS A 148 14.38 -23.22 0.36
CA LYS A 148 13.92 -22.85 1.69
C LYS A 148 14.27 -23.95 2.67
N ASP A 149 14.70 -23.55 3.86
CA ASP A 149 14.97 -24.48 4.96
C ASP A 149 13.68 -24.95 5.60
N VAL A 150 13.62 -26.24 5.96
CA VAL A 150 12.56 -26.83 6.76
C VAL A 150 13.09 -27.01 8.19
N PRO A 151 12.56 -26.26 9.19
CA PRO A 151 13.10 -26.29 10.53
C PRO A 151 12.84 -27.63 11.23
N ASP A 152 13.85 -28.13 11.94
CA ASP A 152 13.64 -29.18 12.94
C ASP A 152 12.96 -28.56 14.18
N GLN A 153 11.70 -28.86 14.38
CA GLN A 153 10.90 -28.30 15.48
C GLN A 153 11.37 -28.71 16.87
N ASP A 154 12.08 -29.83 16.99
CA ASP A 154 12.59 -30.34 18.27
C ASP A 154 13.82 -29.56 18.74
N ALA A 155 14.44 -28.79 17.84
CA ALA A 155 15.66 -28.01 18.16
C ALA A 155 15.34 -26.59 18.70
N ARG A 156 14.08 -26.25 18.93
CA ARG A 156 13.69 -24.94 19.47
C ARG A 156 13.90 -24.85 20.98
N ARG A 157 14.36 -23.70 21.46
CA ARG A 157 14.46 -23.37 22.88
C ARG A 157 13.51 -22.27 23.28
N GLN A 158 12.99 -22.34 24.50
CA GLN A 158 12.17 -21.28 25.07
C GLN A 158 13.00 -20.00 25.23
N VAL A 159 12.52 -18.90 24.63
CA VAL A 159 13.18 -17.58 24.65
C VAL A 159 12.45 -16.55 25.49
N GLY A 160 11.22 -16.84 25.90
CA GLY A 160 10.41 -15.91 26.69
C GLY A 160 8.96 -16.34 26.85
N VAL A 161 8.16 -15.38 27.28
CA VAL A 161 6.73 -15.52 27.47
C VAL A 161 6.03 -14.38 26.75
N LEU A 162 5.05 -14.70 25.92
CA LEU A 162 4.20 -13.77 25.19
C LEU A 162 2.73 -14.06 25.48
N TYR A 163 1.84 -13.24 24.90
CA TYR A 163 0.39 -13.37 25.04
C TYR A 163 -0.26 -13.49 23.66
N HIS A 164 -1.23 -14.40 23.57
CA HIS A 164 -2.32 -14.28 22.60
C HIS A 164 -3.26 -13.18 23.10
N VAL A 165 -3.55 -12.21 22.27
CA VAL A 165 -4.35 -11.05 22.66
C VAL A 165 -5.61 -10.94 21.80
N ARG A 166 -6.72 -10.50 22.38
CA ARG A 166 -7.95 -10.26 21.64
C ARG A 166 -8.69 -9.05 22.17
N GLU A 167 -9.11 -8.21 21.26
CA GLU A 167 -10.03 -7.11 21.48
C GLU A 167 -11.40 -7.48 20.92
N ASN A 168 -12.46 -7.44 21.72
CA ASN A 168 -13.82 -7.77 21.33
C ASN A 168 -14.71 -6.52 21.37
N PHE A 169 -15.48 -6.30 20.31
CA PHE A 169 -16.27 -5.09 20.13
C PHE A 169 -17.57 -5.35 19.36
N ILE A 170 -18.42 -4.34 19.33
CA ILE A 170 -19.73 -4.39 18.66
C ILE A 170 -19.75 -3.30 17.59
N LEU A 171 -19.98 -3.69 16.34
CA LEU A 171 -20.21 -2.79 15.23
C LEU A 171 -21.70 -2.43 15.13
N GLN A 172 -21.98 -1.18 14.72
CA GLN A 172 -23.37 -0.74 14.51
C GLN A 172 -23.98 -1.42 13.26
N ASN A 173 -25.30 -1.53 13.20
CA ASN A 173 -25.99 -2.30 12.16
C ASN A 173 -25.71 -1.78 10.74
N ASP A 174 -25.71 -0.47 10.54
CA ASP A 174 -25.51 0.17 9.24
C ASP A 174 -24.05 0.52 8.95
N GLU A 175 -23.16 0.11 9.83
CA GLU A 175 -21.73 0.37 9.73
C GLU A 175 -21.07 -0.61 8.76
N ALA A 176 -20.23 -0.10 7.89
CA ALA A 176 -19.32 -0.88 7.06
C ALA A 176 -17.88 -0.69 7.55
N VAL A 177 -17.06 -1.73 7.46
CA VAL A 177 -15.65 -1.70 7.88
C VAL A 177 -14.73 -2.18 6.77
N TYR A 178 -13.54 -1.58 6.70
CA TYR A 178 -12.58 -1.71 5.62
C TYR A 178 -11.16 -1.80 6.17
N GLY A 179 -10.18 -2.04 5.30
CA GLY A 179 -8.76 -2.04 5.68
C GLY A 179 -8.17 -3.45 5.76
N MET A 180 -7.34 -3.72 6.76
CA MET A 180 -6.54 -4.94 6.97
C MET A 180 -5.45 -5.19 5.91
N GLY A 181 -5.18 -4.23 5.01
CA GLY A 181 -4.18 -4.37 3.96
C GLY A 181 -4.73 -4.92 2.65
N GLN A 182 -3.93 -5.73 1.97
CA GLN A 182 -4.31 -6.45 0.75
C GLN A 182 -4.57 -7.91 1.09
N MET A 183 -5.79 -8.37 0.86
CA MET A 183 -6.14 -9.78 1.02
C MET A 183 -6.30 -10.45 -0.35
N GLU A 184 -6.13 -11.77 -0.41
CA GLU A 184 -6.31 -12.54 -1.63
C GLU A 184 -7.80 -12.62 -2.02
N GLU A 185 -8.67 -12.65 -1.01
CA GLU A 185 -10.11 -12.72 -1.18
C GLU A 185 -10.66 -11.39 -1.76
N PRO A 186 -11.56 -11.45 -2.79
CA PRO A 186 -12.09 -10.26 -3.43
C PRO A 186 -13.19 -9.59 -2.59
N VAL A 187 -12.80 -9.01 -1.46
CA VAL A 187 -13.72 -8.37 -0.50
C VAL A 187 -13.20 -6.98 -0.15
N LEU A 188 -14.06 -5.97 -0.22
CA LEU A 188 -13.75 -4.61 0.22
C LEU A 188 -14.39 -4.32 1.59
N ASN A 189 -15.71 -4.53 1.73
CA ASN A 189 -16.39 -4.41 3.02
C ASN A 189 -16.25 -5.70 3.82
N LEU A 190 -15.68 -5.61 5.01
CA LEU A 190 -15.33 -6.75 5.87
C LEU A 190 -16.47 -7.21 6.80
N ARG A 191 -17.67 -6.61 6.72
CA ARG A 191 -18.82 -7.03 7.54
C ARG A 191 -19.21 -8.48 7.26
N GLY A 192 -19.43 -9.24 8.34
CA GLY A 192 -19.76 -10.65 8.28
C GLY A 192 -18.62 -11.56 7.80
N ARG A 193 -17.36 -11.09 7.86
CA ARG A 193 -16.21 -11.83 7.35
C ARG A 193 -15.20 -12.19 8.45
N THR A 194 -14.42 -13.22 8.15
CA THR A 194 -13.19 -13.54 8.90
C THR A 194 -12.01 -13.31 7.98
N VAL A 195 -11.05 -12.47 8.41
CA VAL A 195 -9.82 -12.13 7.67
C VAL A 195 -8.62 -12.62 8.45
N TYR A 196 -7.77 -13.43 7.82
CA TYR A 196 -6.51 -13.94 8.37
C TYR A 196 -5.35 -13.12 7.80
N ALA A 197 -4.93 -12.09 8.53
CA ALA A 197 -3.92 -11.13 8.12
C ALA A 197 -2.52 -11.60 8.54
N HIS A 198 -1.83 -12.26 7.63
CA HIS A 198 -0.41 -12.62 7.70
C HIS A 198 0.26 -12.29 6.38
N GLN A 199 1.58 -12.18 6.37
CA GLN A 199 2.31 -11.91 5.14
C GLN A 199 2.38 -13.19 4.28
N ALA A 200 2.14 -13.05 2.99
CA ALA A 200 2.30 -14.11 2.00
C ALA A 200 2.44 -13.50 0.61
N ASN A 201 2.91 -14.28 -0.37
CA ASN A 201 2.76 -13.88 -1.75
C ASN A 201 1.27 -13.60 -2.04
N ARG A 202 0.91 -12.45 -2.58
CA ARG A 202 -0.46 -11.96 -2.83
C ARG A 202 -1.23 -11.45 -1.60
N LYS A 203 -0.62 -11.44 -0.39
CA LYS A 203 -1.20 -10.86 0.83
C LYS A 203 -0.25 -9.86 1.47
N ILE A 204 -0.79 -8.75 1.93
CA ILE A 204 -0.07 -7.74 2.70
C ILE A 204 -0.92 -7.40 3.93
N ALA A 205 -0.40 -7.71 5.11
CA ALA A 205 -1.14 -7.58 6.36
C ALA A 205 -0.84 -6.25 7.06
N VAL A 206 -1.84 -5.39 7.16
CA VAL A 206 -1.79 -4.12 7.91
C VAL A 206 -2.99 -4.08 8.85
N PRO A 207 -2.84 -4.26 10.15
CA PRO A 207 -3.94 -4.42 11.10
C PRO A 207 -4.63 -3.09 11.46
N LEU A 208 -5.10 -2.36 10.46
CA LEU A 208 -5.88 -1.15 10.54
C LEU A 208 -7.30 -1.42 10.03
N LEU A 209 -8.29 -1.28 10.91
CA LEU A 209 -9.71 -1.21 10.54
C LEU A 209 -10.13 0.24 10.39
N ILE A 210 -10.90 0.54 9.34
CA ILE A 210 -11.53 1.84 9.15
C ILE A 210 -13.04 1.67 8.99
N SER A 211 -13.78 2.42 9.78
CA SER A 211 -15.24 2.44 9.75
C SER A 211 -15.80 3.51 8.82
N SER A 212 -16.93 3.19 8.18
CA SER A 212 -17.74 4.19 7.45
C SER A 212 -18.26 5.34 8.34
N LEU A 213 -18.22 5.19 9.67
CA LEU A 213 -18.54 6.24 10.65
C LEU A 213 -17.39 7.24 10.84
N GLY A 214 -16.25 7.04 10.15
CA GLY A 214 -15.11 7.96 10.16
C GLY A 214 -14.22 7.83 11.40
N TYR A 215 -14.11 6.63 11.94
CA TYR A 215 -13.08 6.26 12.92
C TYR A 215 -12.25 5.07 12.42
N GLY A 216 -11.12 4.82 13.07
CA GLY A 216 -10.29 3.65 12.83
C GLY A 216 -9.78 3.03 14.13
N VAL A 217 -9.47 1.73 14.03
CA VAL A 217 -8.79 0.97 15.09
C VAL A 217 -7.52 0.39 14.50
N LEU A 218 -6.38 0.89 14.93
CA LEU A 218 -5.08 0.28 14.64
C LEU A 218 -4.74 -0.69 15.75
N PHE A 219 -4.75 -1.98 15.44
CA PHE A 219 -4.35 -3.03 16.38
C PHE A 219 -2.82 -3.17 16.33
N ASP A 220 -2.16 -2.65 17.35
CA ASP A 220 -0.71 -2.43 17.32
C ASP A 220 0.06 -3.72 17.66
N THR A 221 0.14 -4.60 16.67
CA THR A 221 0.94 -5.82 16.72
C THR A 221 1.61 -6.10 15.38
N LEU A 222 2.84 -6.56 15.43
CA LEU A 222 3.64 -6.98 14.29
C LEU A 222 3.64 -8.51 14.08
N SER A 223 2.74 -9.21 14.75
CA SER A 223 2.43 -10.62 14.53
C SER A 223 1.14 -10.78 13.69
N PRO A 224 0.83 -11.97 13.17
CA PRO A 224 -0.42 -12.23 12.46
C PRO A 224 -1.67 -11.89 13.27
N VAL A 225 -2.67 -11.33 12.57
CA VAL A 225 -3.93 -10.86 13.15
C VAL A 225 -5.11 -11.56 12.48
N VAL A 226 -6.13 -11.88 13.25
CA VAL A 226 -7.41 -12.32 12.72
C VAL A 226 -8.48 -11.28 13.07
N PHE A 227 -9.09 -10.68 12.07
CA PHE A 227 -10.34 -9.96 12.22
C PHE A 227 -11.51 -10.94 12.03
N ARG A 228 -12.50 -10.85 12.88
CA ARG A 228 -13.74 -11.61 12.74
C ARG A 228 -14.93 -10.71 13.01
N ASP A 229 -15.91 -10.75 12.13
CA ASP A 229 -17.24 -10.19 12.35
C ASP A 229 -18.31 -11.25 12.15
N SER A 230 -19.24 -11.35 13.09
CA SER A 230 -20.32 -12.33 13.11
C SER A 230 -21.50 -11.83 13.91
N GLU A 231 -22.61 -12.57 13.90
CA GLU A 231 -23.80 -12.29 14.75
C GLU A 231 -23.48 -12.28 16.25
N GLN A 232 -22.36 -12.87 16.66
CA GLN A 232 -21.92 -12.93 18.06
C GLN A 232 -21.05 -11.73 18.47
N GLY A 233 -20.83 -10.80 17.57
CA GLY A 233 -19.94 -9.65 17.72
C GLY A 233 -18.69 -9.73 16.86
N SER A 234 -17.84 -8.74 17.02
CA SER A 234 -16.62 -8.57 16.23
C SER A 234 -15.37 -8.66 17.11
N SER A 235 -14.25 -9.07 16.55
CA SER A 235 -12.99 -9.12 17.29
C SER A 235 -11.76 -8.95 16.42
N LEU A 236 -10.67 -8.43 17.03
CA LEU A 236 -9.31 -8.50 16.53
C LEU A 236 -8.49 -9.40 17.45
N TYR A 237 -7.92 -10.46 16.89
CA TYR A 237 -7.03 -11.38 17.59
C TYR A 237 -5.61 -11.24 17.08
N GLY A 238 -4.64 -11.01 17.96
CA GLY A 238 -3.20 -11.00 17.69
C GLY A 238 -2.54 -12.26 18.21
N HIS A 239 -1.74 -12.91 17.36
CA HIS A 239 -1.15 -14.21 17.73
C HIS A 239 -0.09 -14.09 18.83
N ALA A 240 0.76 -13.08 18.77
CA ALA A 240 1.86 -12.92 19.72
C ALA A 240 2.15 -11.45 20.02
N ALA A 241 2.02 -11.08 21.30
CA ALA A 241 2.27 -9.73 21.77
C ALA A 241 2.80 -9.72 23.20
N GLU A 242 3.48 -8.67 23.62
CA GLU A 242 3.87 -8.44 25.01
C GLU A 242 2.71 -7.92 25.86
N GLU A 243 1.84 -7.14 25.23
CA GLU A 243 0.67 -6.47 25.77
C GLU A 243 -0.42 -6.41 24.72
N LEU A 244 -1.67 -6.16 25.10
CA LEU A 244 -2.70 -5.80 24.15
C LEU A 244 -2.65 -4.29 23.94
N ASP A 245 -2.28 -3.87 22.76
CA ASP A 245 -2.19 -2.47 22.37
C ASP A 245 -3.05 -2.17 21.15
N PHE A 246 -3.79 -1.08 21.21
CA PHE A 246 -4.46 -0.53 20.03
C PHE A 246 -4.58 1.00 20.11
N TYR A 247 -4.79 1.61 18.94
CA TYR A 247 -5.07 3.04 18.84
C TYR A 247 -6.45 3.24 18.26
N PHE A 248 -7.22 4.10 18.93
CA PHE A 248 -8.46 4.63 18.38
C PHE A 248 -8.17 5.95 17.65
N LEU A 249 -8.55 6.04 16.36
CA LEU A 249 -8.20 7.11 15.45
C LEU A 249 -9.46 7.81 14.94
N ALA A 250 -9.42 9.16 14.88
CA ALA A 250 -10.41 10.00 14.22
C ALA A 250 -9.72 11.09 13.39
N GLY A 251 -10.45 11.79 12.52
CA GLY A 251 -9.88 12.92 11.78
C GLY A 251 -9.58 14.10 12.70
N GLU A 252 -8.41 14.74 12.55
CA GLU A 252 -7.95 15.82 13.42
C GLU A 252 -8.78 17.11 13.34
N ASP A 253 -9.41 17.34 12.20
CA ASP A 253 -10.29 18.49 11.97
C ASP A 253 -11.68 18.33 12.60
N GLY A 254 -11.88 17.27 13.38
CA GLY A 254 -13.18 16.91 13.94
C GLY A 254 -14.18 16.42 12.91
N ARG A 255 -13.75 16.24 11.65
CA ARG A 255 -14.54 15.60 10.60
C ARG A 255 -14.33 14.12 10.68
N PHE A 256 -15.37 13.40 11.04
CA PHE A 256 -15.35 11.94 11.10
C PHE A 256 -15.53 11.39 9.69
N ARG A 257 -14.39 11.29 8.97
CA ARG A 257 -14.29 10.77 7.60
C ARG A 257 -13.14 9.79 7.49
N MET A 258 -13.28 8.80 6.62
CA MET A 258 -12.26 7.75 6.42
C MET A 258 -10.91 8.33 5.98
N GLU A 259 -10.90 9.37 5.16
CA GLU A 259 -9.65 10.09 4.78
C GLU A 259 -8.94 10.72 5.98
N GLY A 260 -9.72 11.28 6.92
CA GLY A 260 -9.17 11.82 8.17
C GLY A 260 -8.53 10.74 9.05
N VAL A 261 -9.08 9.53 9.03
CA VAL A 261 -8.49 8.37 9.74
C VAL A 261 -7.16 7.95 9.10
N VAL A 262 -7.07 7.92 7.77
CA VAL A 262 -5.81 7.64 7.05
C VAL A 262 -4.76 8.70 7.40
N ALA A 263 -5.14 9.97 7.48
CA ALA A 263 -4.24 11.05 7.90
C ALA A 263 -3.78 10.88 9.37
N ALA A 264 -4.70 10.53 10.28
CA ALA A 264 -4.36 10.24 11.68
C ALA A 264 -3.43 9.03 11.81
N TYR A 265 -3.66 7.97 11.03
CA TYR A 265 -2.77 6.81 10.93
C TYR A 265 -1.35 7.24 10.50
N ARG A 266 -1.22 8.04 9.43
CA ARG A 266 0.09 8.51 8.96
C ARG A 266 0.75 9.49 9.92
N LYS A 267 -0.02 10.27 10.65
CA LYS A 267 0.52 11.10 11.74
C LYS A 267 1.12 10.24 12.85
N LEU A 268 0.45 9.16 13.22
CA LEU A 268 0.91 8.22 14.25
C LEU A 268 2.13 7.41 13.79
N THR A 269 2.08 6.88 12.57
CA THR A 269 3.07 5.94 12.03
C THR A 269 4.10 6.56 11.10
N GLY A 270 3.97 7.85 10.80
CA GLY A 270 4.84 8.64 9.93
C GLY A 270 4.29 8.84 8.52
N LYS A 271 4.60 10.00 7.96
CA LYS A 271 4.19 10.40 6.61
C LYS A 271 4.68 9.43 5.54
N ALA A 272 3.88 9.23 4.52
CA ALA A 272 4.31 8.51 3.32
C ALA A 272 5.45 9.29 2.62
N ALA A 273 6.49 8.60 2.17
CA ALA A 273 7.57 9.24 1.43
C ALA A 273 7.06 9.72 0.05
N LEU A 274 7.52 10.88 -0.40
CA LEU A 274 7.26 11.33 -1.77
C LEU A 274 8.26 10.67 -2.72
N LEU A 275 7.75 9.86 -3.65
CA LEU A 275 8.56 9.22 -4.68
C LEU A 275 9.04 10.25 -5.73
N PRO A 276 10.15 9.99 -6.46
CA PRO A 276 10.56 10.83 -7.56
C PRO A 276 9.52 10.77 -8.70
N ARG A 277 9.45 11.84 -9.46
CA ARG A 277 8.41 12.05 -10.48
C ARG A 277 8.36 10.95 -11.54
N TRP A 278 9.51 10.41 -11.93
CA TRP A 278 9.61 9.36 -12.94
C TRP A 278 8.87 8.07 -12.54
N CYS A 279 8.69 7.78 -11.24
CA CYS A 279 7.93 6.61 -10.78
C CYS A 279 6.46 6.62 -11.23
N PHE A 280 5.93 7.80 -11.50
CA PHE A 280 4.52 7.98 -11.87
C PHE A 280 4.26 7.91 -13.38
N GLY A 281 5.30 7.80 -14.22
CA GLY A 281 5.20 7.49 -15.64
C GLY A 281 4.95 6.00 -15.87
N TYR A 282 5.40 5.48 -17.01
CA TYR A 282 5.26 4.06 -17.36
C TYR A 282 6.57 3.32 -17.09
N LEU A 283 6.47 2.17 -16.42
CA LEU A 283 7.58 1.29 -16.08
C LEU A 283 7.43 -0.03 -16.83
N GLN A 284 8.44 -0.39 -17.62
CA GLN A 284 8.46 -1.64 -18.39
C GLN A 284 9.27 -2.70 -17.68
N SER A 285 8.66 -3.85 -17.47
CA SER A 285 9.29 -5.04 -16.89
C SER A 285 8.77 -6.31 -17.56
N LYS A 286 9.48 -7.38 -17.39
CA LYS A 286 9.04 -8.78 -17.58
C LYS A 286 9.94 -9.70 -16.79
N GLU A 287 9.51 -10.91 -16.52
CA GLU A 287 10.36 -12.01 -16.15
C GLU A 287 10.87 -12.71 -17.42
N ARG A 288 12.14 -12.54 -17.82
CA ARG A 288 13.12 -11.54 -17.40
C ARG A 288 13.91 -11.08 -18.63
N TYR A 289 14.61 -9.97 -18.51
CA TYR A 289 15.63 -9.57 -19.48
C TYR A 289 16.92 -10.35 -19.21
N CYS A 290 17.46 -11.00 -20.25
CA CYS A 290 18.56 -11.94 -20.10
C CYS A 290 19.94 -11.33 -20.37
N SER A 291 20.02 -10.13 -20.93
CA SER A 291 21.29 -9.46 -21.21
C SER A 291 21.17 -7.93 -21.16
N GLN A 292 22.31 -7.30 -20.99
CA GLN A 292 22.46 -5.84 -21.08
C GLN A 292 21.97 -5.29 -22.43
N GLU A 293 22.30 -5.99 -23.52
CA GLU A 293 21.89 -5.60 -24.88
C GLU A 293 20.36 -5.65 -25.02
N GLU A 294 19.72 -6.72 -24.54
CA GLU A 294 18.26 -6.83 -24.57
C GLU A 294 17.60 -5.68 -23.82
N LEU A 295 18.06 -5.38 -22.60
CA LEU A 295 17.49 -4.31 -21.78
C LEU A 295 17.61 -2.94 -22.44
N LEU A 296 18.78 -2.62 -23.00
CA LEU A 296 19.01 -1.38 -23.74
C LEU A 296 18.13 -1.28 -24.98
N SER A 297 18.00 -2.38 -25.74
CA SER A 297 17.19 -2.40 -26.97
C SER A 297 15.71 -2.12 -26.71
N VAL A 298 15.22 -2.46 -25.53
CA VAL A 298 13.84 -2.15 -25.12
C VAL A 298 13.67 -0.64 -24.99
N ALA A 299 14.53 0.05 -24.23
CA ALA A 299 14.46 1.50 -24.04
C ALA A 299 14.59 2.23 -25.39
N GLU A 300 15.57 1.85 -26.21
CA GLU A 300 15.76 2.42 -27.56
C GLU A 300 14.54 2.23 -28.45
N THR A 301 13.88 1.08 -28.36
CA THR A 301 12.67 0.80 -29.15
C THR A 301 11.48 1.66 -28.73
N TYR A 302 11.28 1.91 -27.41
CA TYR A 302 10.27 2.83 -26.91
C TYR A 302 10.52 4.24 -27.48
N ARG A 303 11.75 4.77 -27.38
CA ARG A 303 12.12 6.10 -27.92
C ARG A 303 11.94 6.16 -29.44
N LYS A 304 12.44 5.16 -30.20
CA LYS A 304 12.30 5.10 -31.65
C LYS A 304 10.84 5.08 -32.11
N LYS A 305 9.92 4.57 -31.28
CA LYS A 305 8.49 4.48 -31.58
C LYS A 305 7.68 5.65 -31.01
N HIS A 306 8.33 6.62 -30.36
CA HIS A 306 7.68 7.74 -29.69
C HIS A 306 6.61 7.29 -28.68
N ILE A 307 6.94 6.27 -27.89
CA ILE A 307 6.11 5.74 -26.82
C ILE A 307 6.72 6.12 -25.48
N GLY A 308 5.92 6.65 -24.58
CA GLY A 308 6.35 7.06 -23.24
C GLY A 308 6.94 5.93 -22.43
N LEU A 309 8.09 6.19 -21.77
CA LEU A 309 8.76 5.26 -20.85
C LEU A 309 9.61 6.04 -19.86
N ASP A 310 9.48 5.77 -18.57
CA ASP A 310 10.34 6.35 -17.54
C ASP A 310 11.29 5.35 -16.89
N GLY A 311 10.99 4.08 -16.91
CA GLY A 311 11.88 3.10 -16.30
C GLY A 311 11.80 1.71 -16.91
N VAL A 312 12.92 0.99 -16.79
CA VAL A 312 13.05 -0.43 -17.09
C VAL A 312 13.47 -1.17 -15.83
N ILE A 313 12.98 -2.39 -15.66
CA ILE A 313 13.23 -3.18 -14.46
C ILE A 313 13.94 -4.46 -14.85
N LEU A 314 15.12 -4.68 -14.25
CA LEU A 314 15.89 -5.91 -14.34
C LEU A 314 15.48 -6.82 -13.18
N ASP A 315 14.78 -7.88 -13.52
CA ASP A 315 14.27 -8.86 -12.59
C ASP A 315 15.36 -9.85 -12.14
N TRP A 316 14.97 -10.84 -11.37
CA TRP A 316 15.81 -11.85 -10.74
C TRP A 316 16.68 -12.65 -11.72
N CYS A 317 17.56 -13.52 -11.21
CA CYS A 317 18.53 -14.25 -12.01
C CYS A 317 19.42 -13.37 -12.89
N SER A 318 19.70 -12.13 -12.48
CA SER A 318 20.69 -11.27 -13.12
C SER A 318 22.15 -11.63 -12.71
N TRP A 319 22.30 -12.38 -11.64
CA TRP A 319 23.54 -12.95 -11.12
C TRP A 319 24.01 -14.18 -11.90
N LYS A 320 25.22 -14.67 -11.62
CA LYS A 320 25.78 -15.89 -12.20
C LYS A 320 24.94 -17.12 -11.81
N ASP A 321 24.74 -18.02 -12.73
CA ASP A 321 23.96 -19.23 -12.51
C ASP A 321 24.44 -19.99 -11.24
N GLY A 322 23.46 -20.45 -10.43
CA GLY A 322 23.68 -21.11 -9.16
C GLY A 322 23.97 -20.16 -7.99
N GLN A 323 24.00 -18.85 -8.18
CA GLN A 323 24.25 -17.87 -7.12
C GLN A 323 22.97 -17.06 -6.78
N TRP A 324 21.93 -17.75 -6.36
CA TRP A 324 20.67 -17.09 -5.97
C TRP A 324 20.87 -16.01 -4.90
N GLY A 325 20.36 -14.82 -5.14
CA GLY A 325 20.39 -13.69 -4.21
C GLY A 325 21.74 -12.97 -4.12
N GLN A 326 22.75 -13.37 -4.91
CA GLN A 326 24.01 -12.65 -5.03
C GLN A 326 23.79 -11.23 -5.57
N LYS A 327 24.45 -10.23 -4.98
CA LYS A 327 24.29 -8.81 -5.34
C LYS A 327 25.34 -8.34 -6.34
N THR A 328 25.77 -9.25 -7.25
CA THR A 328 26.64 -8.97 -8.38
C THR A 328 25.97 -9.44 -9.66
N LEU A 329 26.13 -8.72 -10.76
CA LEU A 329 25.63 -9.16 -12.05
C LEU A 329 26.54 -10.21 -12.69
N ASP A 330 25.95 -11.08 -13.51
CA ASP A 330 26.70 -12.02 -14.35
C ASP A 330 27.48 -11.23 -15.42
N PRO A 331 28.82 -11.27 -15.42
CA PRO A 331 29.64 -10.44 -16.32
C PRO A 331 29.54 -10.87 -17.79
N GLU A 332 29.08 -12.11 -18.09
CA GLU A 332 28.87 -12.54 -19.47
C GLU A 332 27.62 -11.94 -20.07
N ARG A 333 26.57 -11.75 -19.27
CA ARG A 333 25.28 -11.20 -19.68
C ARG A 333 25.18 -9.70 -19.47
N PHE A 334 25.82 -9.19 -18.46
CA PHE A 334 25.81 -7.77 -18.06
C PHE A 334 27.25 -7.29 -17.83
N PRO A 335 28.03 -7.13 -18.90
CA PRO A 335 29.49 -6.87 -18.81
C PRO A 335 29.84 -5.55 -18.14
N ASP A 336 28.99 -4.53 -18.24
CA ASP A 336 29.20 -3.22 -17.61
C ASP A 336 27.88 -2.54 -17.26
N ALA A 337 27.43 -2.77 -16.03
CA ALA A 337 26.18 -2.19 -15.53
C ALA A 337 26.26 -0.65 -15.41
N ALA A 338 27.43 -0.07 -15.22
CA ALA A 338 27.56 1.38 -15.11
C ALA A 338 27.37 2.04 -16.49
N VAL A 339 27.95 1.47 -17.54
CA VAL A 339 27.72 1.91 -18.92
C VAL A 339 26.27 1.70 -19.32
N MET A 340 25.67 0.56 -18.95
CA MET A 340 24.25 0.28 -19.21
C MET A 340 23.35 1.36 -18.59
N ASN A 341 23.48 1.60 -17.30
CA ASN A 341 22.66 2.59 -16.61
C ASN A 341 22.90 4.02 -17.13
N HIS A 342 24.14 4.37 -17.46
CA HIS A 342 24.45 5.66 -18.09
C HIS A 342 23.74 5.82 -19.44
N ALA A 343 23.73 4.78 -20.28
CA ALA A 343 23.04 4.80 -21.56
C ALA A 343 21.52 4.91 -21.44
N LEU A 344 20.93 4.33 -20.41
CA LEU A 344 19.51 4.51 -20.06
C LEU A 344 19.23 5.95 -19.62
N HIS A 345 20.04 6.49 -18.71
CA HIS A 345 19.88 7.86 -18.20
C HIS A 345 19.98 8.92 -19.30
N LEU A 346 20.87 8.73 -20.31
CA LEU A 346 20.95 9.61 -21.48
C LEU A 346 19.63 9.67 -22.28
N GLN A 347 18.77 8.65 -22.14
CA GLN A 347 17.46 8.59 -22.76
C GLN A 347 16.34 9.01 -21.80
N ASN A 348 16.63 9.55 -20.61
CA ASN A 348 15.68 9.79 -19.53
C ASN A 348 14.90 8.50 -19.17
N VAL A 349 15.58 7.36 -19.11
CA VAL A 349 15.05 6.09 -18.63
C VAL A 349 15.79 5.69 -17.38
N HIS A 350 15.06 5.46 -16.30
CA HIS A 350 15.58 5.00 -15.02
C HIS A 350 15.65 3.48 -14.96
N SER A 351 16.46 2.95 -14.06
CA SER A 351 16.63 1.51 -13.89
C SER A 351 16.33 1.05 -12.47
N MET A 352 15.64 -0.08 -12.35
CA MET A 352 15.39 -0.76 -11.09
C MET A 352 15.94 -2.18 -11.19
N ILE A 353 16.47 -2.73 -10.10
CA ILE A 353 16.99 -4.10 -10.06
C ILE A 353 16.42 -4.88 -8.87
N SER A 354 16.11 -6.16 -9.12
CA SER A 354 15.65 -7.10 -8.09
C SER A 354 16.79 -7.49 -7.15
N ILE A 355 16.51 -7.45 -5.85
CA ILE A 355 17.40 -7.90 -4.76
C ILE A 355 16.61 -8.82 -3.82
N TRP A 356 17.29 -9.84 -3.28
CA TRP A 356 16.66 -10.89 -2.51
C TRP A 356 17.24 -10.98 -1.10
N PRO A 357 16.40 -11.23 -0.08
CA PRO A 357 16.89 -11.38 1.29
C PRO A 357 17.49 -12.75 1.58
N ASN A 358 17.09 -13.79 0.84
CA ASN A 358 17.64 -15.13 0.90
C ASN A 358 18.76 -15.30 -0.15
N MET A 359 19.80 -16.00 0.23
CA MET A 359 20.99 -16.19 -0.59
C MET A 359 21.42 -17.66 -0.56
N ASP A 360 21.87 -18.17 -1.70
CA ASP A 360 22.39 -19.53 -1.80
C ASP A 360 23.76 -19.63 -1.10
N GLU A 361 24.11 -20.78 -0.53
CA GLU A 361 25.37 -20.99 0.18
C GLU A 361 26.60 -20.79 -0.71
N SER A 362 26.46 -21.00 -2.02
CA SER A 362 27.52 -20.75 -3.01
C SER A 362 27.85 -19.27 -3.20
N CYS A 363 26.98 -18.35 -2.72
CA CYS A 363 27.15 -16.92 -2.89
C CYS A 363 28.25 -16.35 -1.99
N PRO A 364 29.21 -15.58 -2.51
CA PRO A 364 30.14 -14.81 -1.68
C PRO A 364 29.45 -13.94 -0.62
N ASP A 365 28.33 -13.32 -0.96
CA ASP A 365 27.56 -12.49 -0.02
C ASP A 365 26.94 -13.31 1.12
N TYR A 366 26.48 -14.56 0.85
CA TYR A 366 26.04 -15.48 1.91
C TYR A 366 27.18 -15.84 2.84
N GLN A 367 28.35 -16.20 2.29
CA GLN A 367 29.51 -16.58 3.11
C GLN A 367 29.94 -15.43 4.01
N GLU A 368 29.98 -14.19 3.49
CA GLU A 368 30.28 -13.00 4.29
C GLU A 368 29.25 -12.79 5.41
N MET A 369 27.94 -12.95 5.12
CA MET A 369 26.87 -12.87 6.13
C MET A 369 27.02 -13.94 7.21
N ARG A 370 27.32 -15.18 6.83
CA ARG A 370 27.53 -16.30 7.74
C ARG A 370 28.73 -16.08 8.64
N GLU A 371 29.87 -15.67 8.08
CA GLU A 371 31.10 -15.42 8.85
C GLU A 371 30.92 -14.30 9.88
N GLN A 372 30.06 -13.34 9.61
CA GLN A 372 29.75 -12.21 10.51
C GLN A 372 28.57 -12.48 11.45
N GLY A 373 27.96 -13.68 11.41
CA GLY A 373 26.78 -14.01 12.22
C GLY A 373 25.56 -13.13 11.92
N CYS A 374 25.33 -12.81 10.64
CA CYS A 374 24.29 -11.92 10.15
C CYS A 374 23.13 -12.65 9.45
N LEU A 375 23.06 -13.97 9.59
CA LEU A 375 21.93 -14.79 9.11
C LEU A 375 20.98 -15.11 10.26
N LEU A 376 19.70 -15.33 9.95
CA LEU A 376 18.77 -15.97 10.89
C LEU A 376 19.25 -17.40 11.18
N PRO A 377 19.04 -17.94 12.40
CA PRO A 377 19.50 -19.27 12.77
C PRO A 377 19.00 -20.34 11.81
N ALA A 378 19.89 -21.20 11.33
CA ALA A 378 19.60 -22.29 10.39
C ALA A 378 18.80 -21.85 9.17
N SER A 379 19.09 -20.71 8.59
CA SER A 379 18.35 -20.12 7.48
C SER A 379 19.25 -19.48 6.43
N HIS A 380 18.78 -19.45 5.21
CA HIS A 380 19.38 -18.70 4.09
C HIS A 380 19.02 -17.20 4.08
N LEU A 381 18.16 -16.76 5.02
CA LEU A 381 17.77 -15.38 5.18
C LEU A 381 18.77 -14.60 6.02
N TYR A 382 19.13 -13.38 5.62
CA TYR A 382 19.85 -12.50 6.51
C TYR A 382 18.94 -12.01 7.66
N ASP A 383 19.50 -11.74 8.82
CA ASP A 383 18.74 -11.24 9.98
C ASP A 383 18.40 -9.76 9.82
N ALA A 384 17.26 -9.46 9.19
CA ALA A 384 16.78 -8.09 9.00
C ALA A 384 16.47 -7.38 10.35
N PHE A 385 16.28 -8.12 11.45
CA PHE A 385 16.05 -7.55 12.77
C PHE A 385 17.34 -7.01 13.41
N ASP A 386 18.51 -7.57 13.05
CA ASP A 386 19.81 -7.06 13.50
C ASP A 386 20.27 -5.87 12.66
N ARG A 387 20.60 -4.77 13.33
CA ARG A 387 21.11 -3.56 12.68
C ARG A 387 22.41 -3.81 11.90
N ARG A 388 23.34 -4.63 12.44
CA ARG A 388 24.62 -4.93 11.77
C ARG A 388 24.38 -5.71 10.48
N ALA A 389 23.43 -6.65 10.51
CA ALA A 389 23.08 -7.42 9.33
C ALA A 389 22.46 -6.52 8.24
N ARG A 390 21.61 -5.55 8.61
CA ARG A 390 21.10 -4.54 7.65
C ARG A 390 22.23 -3.65 7.07
N GLU A 391 23.19 -3.25 7.88
CA GLU A 391 24.36 -2.48 7.43
C GLU A 391 25.21 -3.30 6.44
N LEU A 392 25.43 -4.58 6.71
CA LEU A 392 26.18 -5.47 5.81
C LEU A 392 25.40 -5.73 4.51
N TYR A 393 24.11 -6.01 4.59
CA TYR A 393 23.25 -6.20 3.41
C TYR A 393 23.29 -5.00 2.48
N TRP A 394 23.21 -3.78 3.06
CA TRP A 394 23.35 -2.55 2.28
C TRP A 394 24.76 -2.42 1.68
N GLU A 395 25.82 -2.72 2.40
CA GLU A 395 27.18 -2.60 1.88
C GLU A 395 27.40 -3.55 0.68
N GLN A 396 26.87 -4.77 0.74
CA GLN A 396 26.87 -5.71 -0.38
C GLN A 396 26.11 -5.12 -1.60
N THR A 397 24.90 -4.60 -1.37
CA THR A 397 24.09 -3.94 -2.41
C THR A 397 24.82 -2.70 -2.98
N ARG A 398 25.47 -1.93 -2.12
CA ARG A 398 26.16 -0.69 -2.49
C ARG A 398 27.39 -0.91 -3.34
N ARG A 399 28.16 -1.97 -3.06
CA ARG A 399 29.46 -2.25 -3.73
C ARG A 399 29.27 -2.31 -5.25
N GLU A 400 28.23 -2.97 -5.72
CA GLU A 400 28.00 -3.24 -7.13
C GLU A 400 26.76 -2.50 -7.67
N LEU A 401 25.59 -2.77 -7.10
CA LEU A 401 24.33 -2.34 -7.70
C LEU A 401 24.09 -0.83 -7.58
N TYR A 402 24.22 -0.27 -6.36
CA TYR A 402 24.04 1.18 -6.18
C TYR A 402 25.11 2.00 -6.91
N ARG A 403 26.38 1.55 -6.87
CA ARG A 403 27.49 2.26 -7.52
C ARG A 403 27.43 2.22 -9.04
N SER A 404 26.89 1.17 -9.63
CA SER A 404 26.67 1.09 -11.08
C SER A 404 25.52 1.97 -11.57
N GLY A 405 24.81 2.64 -10.68
CA GLY A 405 23.85 3.69 -11.05
C GLY A 405 22.41 3.25 -11.12
N PHE A 406 22.03 2.06 -10.65
CA PHE A 406 20.61 1.71 -10.48
C PHE A 406 19.90 2.75 -9.61
N ASP A 407 18.71 3.18 -10.02
CA ASP A 407 17.95 4.26 -9.39
C ASP A 407 17.02 3.73 -8.28
N ALA A 408 16.56 2.49 -8.41
CA ALA A 408 15.60 1.86 -7.53
C ALA A 408 15.95 0.38 -7.28
N LEU A 409 15.43 -0.16 -6.19
CA LEU A 409 15.64 -1.54 -5.77
C LEU A 409 14.29 -2.26 -5.63
N TRP A 410 14.19 -3.47 -6.19
CA TRP A 410 13.05 -4.33 -6.02
C TRP A 410 13.38 -5.42 -4.99
N MET A 411 12.84 -5.28 -3.79
CA MET A 411 12.99 -6.24 -2.71
C MET A 411 11.94 -7.33 -2.85
N ASP A 412 12.27 -8.37 -3.59
CA ASP A 412 11.40 -9.52 -3.77
C ASP A 412 11.50 -10.50 -2.60
N SER A 413 10.52 -11.41 -2.46
CA SER A 413 10.44 -12.41 -1.37
C SER A 413 10.61 -11.81 0.03
N SER A 414 10.12 -10.59 0.22
CA SER A 414 10.33 -9.80 1.44
C SER A 414 9.43 -10.21 2.62
N GLU A 415 8.57 -11.21 2.46
CA GLU A 415 7.85 -11.88 3.55
C GLU A 415 8.80 -12.65 4.48
N GLY A 416 9.94 -13.07 3.92
CA GLY A 416 10.93 -13.92 4.57
C GLY A 416 10.60 -15.40 4.48
N VAL A 417 9.34 -15.81 4.64
CA VAL A 417 8.88 -17.19 4.45
C VAL A 417 7.62 -17.23 3.61
N THR A 418 7.49 -18.22 2.73
CA THR A 418 6.41 -18.36 1.74
C THR A 418 5.93 -19.83 1.66
N PRO A 419 5.26 -20.36 2.70
CA PRO A 419 4.83 -21.76 2.74
C PRO A 419 3.80 -22.10 1.64
N GLU A 420 3.08 -21.13 1.12
CA GLU A 420 2.06 -21.29 0.08
C GLU A 420 2.60 -21.94 -1.20
N TRP A 421 3.88 -21.81 -1.51
CA TRP A 421 4.50 -22.46 -2.66
C TRP A 421 4.54 -24.00 -2.58
N GLY A 422 4.28 -24.57 -1.41
CA GLY A 422 4.19 -26.01 -1.21
C GLY A 422 2.85 -26.64 -1.64
N HIS A 423 1.86 -25.84 -2.09
CA HIS A 423 0.48 -26.30 -2.27
C HIS A 423 0.04 -26.34 -3.74
N SER A 424 -0.46 -27.49 -4.20
CA SER A 424 -1.16 -27.66 -5.47
C SER A 424 -2.68 -27.48 -5.38
N ILE A 425 -3.23 -27.51 -4.18
CA ILE A 425 -4.65 -27.24 -3.86
C ILE A 425 -4.69 -26.09 -2.86
N LYS A 426 -5.59 -25.13 -3.09
CA LYS A 426 -5.73 -23.95 -2.20
C LYS A 426 -6.12 -24.41 -0.79
N PRO A 427 -5.26 -24.19 0.22
CA PRO A 427 -5.63 -24.44 1.61
C PRO A 427 -6.68 -23.44 2.10
N GLU A 428 -7.38 -23.78 3.18
CA GLU A 428 -8.24 -22.84 3.88
C GLU A 428 -7.39 -21.68 4.46
N PRO A 429 -7.89 -20.42 4.49
CA PRO A 429 -7.13 -19.27 4.97
C PRO A 429 -6.55 -19.43 6.38
N TRP A 430 -7.25 -20.13 7.27
CA TRP A 430 -6.76 -20.42 8.62
C TRP A 430 -5.60 -21.43 8.64
N GLN A 431 -5.59 -22.40 7.72
CA GLN A 431 -4.48 -23.36 7.56
C GLN A 431 -3.23 -22.66 7.09
N MET A 432 -3.34 -21.78 6.08
CA MET A 432 -2.22 -20.98 5.58
C MET A 432 -1.61 -20.12 6.68
N MET A 433 -2.45 -19.49 7.51
CA MET A 433 -1.94 -18.72 8.65
C MET A 433 -1.22 -19.61 9.69
N GLN A 434 -1.72 -20.81 9.97
CA GLN A 434 -1.06 -21.74 10.86
C GLN A 434 0.29 -22.21 10.34
N GLU A 435 0.40 -22.51 9.04
CA GLU A 435 1.65 -22.88 8.40
C GLU A 435 2.66 -21.72 8.42
N PHE A 436 2.19 -20.51 8.09
CA PHE A 436 3.02 -19.31 8.20
C PHE A 436 3.57 -19.14 9.63
N LEU A 437 2.72 -19.24 10.65
CA LEU A 437 3.14 -19.13 12.05
C LEU A 437 4.14 -20.22 12.46
N MET A 438 3.95 -21.44 11.98
CA MET A 438 4.85 -22.55 12.28
C MET A 438 6.24 -22.32 11.66
N VAL A 439 6.30 -21.88 10.41
CA VAL A 439 7.56 -21.67 9.69
C VAL A 439 8.21 -20.36 10.14
N ALA A 440 7.50 -19.24 10.10
CA ALA A 440 8.05 -17.93 10.46
C ALA A 440 8.46 -17.87 11.94
N GLY A 441 7.65 -18.41 12.85
CA GLY A 441 7.96 -18.46 14.29
C GLY A 441 9.15 -19.36 14.65
N ALA A 442 9.59 -20.24 13.75
CA ALA A 442 10.82 -21.00 13.95
C ALA A 442 12.07 -20.12 13.77
N TYR A 443 12.10 -19.27 12.77
CA TYR A 443 13.26 -18.42 12.41
C TYR A 443 13.22 -17.04 13.03
N MET A 444 12.04 -16.45 13.17
CA MET A 444 11.82 -15.06 13.55
C MET A 444 11.25 -14.95 14.96
N PRO A 445 11.38 -13.81 15.65
CA PRO A 445 10.63 -13.55 16.87
C PRO A 445 9.13 -13.63 16.60
N GLU A 446 8.38 -14.45 17.32
CA GLU A 446 6.94 -14.68 17.07
C GLU A 446 6.12 -13.39 17.06
N LYS A 447 6.47 -12.41 17.89
CA LYS A 447 5.84 -11.07 17.91
C LYS A 447 6.19 -10.18 16.72
N LEU A 448 7.16 -10.56 15.86
CA LEU A 448 7.65 -9.79 14.72
C LEU A 448 7.49 -10.54 13.38
N THR A 449 6.79 -11.65 13.34
CA THR A 449 6.73 -12.50 12.14
C THR A 449 6.11 -11.81 10.92
N ASN A 450 5.23 -10.80 11.10
CA ASN A 450 4.72 -9.95 10.01
C ASN A 450 5.63 -8.76 9.67
N ALA A 451 6.78 -8.58 10.36
CA ALA A 451 7.58 -7.36 10.27
C ALA A 451 8.93 -7.53 9.53
N TYR A 452 9.22 -8.70 8.98
CA TYR A 452 10.49 -8.91 8.28
C TYR A 452 10.73 -7.86 7.19
N SER A 453 9.74 -7.67 6.33
CA SER A 453 9.74 -6.66 5.26
C SER A 453 9.93 -5.23 5.78
N PHE A 454 9.36 -4.88 6.94
CA PHE A 454 9.54 -3.57 7.55
C PHE A 454 11.01 -3.29 7.88
N PHE A 455 11.68 -4.21 8.58
CA PHE A 455 13.08 -4.03 8.95
C PHE A 455 14.02 -4.10 7.74
N HIS A 456 13.67 -4.91 6.75
CA HIS A 456 14.39 -4.97 5.48
C HIS A 456 14.29 -3.63 4.73
N ALA A 457 13.08 -3.08 4.58
CA ALA A 457 12.85 -1.78 3.95
C ALA A 457 13.50 -0.63 4.73
N LEU A 458 13.40 -0.63 6.05
CA LEU A 458 14.09 0.32 6.94
C LEU A 458 15.60 0.36 6.64
N GLY A 459 16.24 -0.82 6.63
CA GLY A 459 17.68 -0.93 6.38
C GLY A 459 18.07 -0.37 5.01
N VAL A 460 17.40 -0.78 3.95
CA VAL A 460 17.67 -0.32 2.58
C VAL A 460 17.41 1.18 2.44
N TYR A 461 16.27 1.67 2.91
CA TYR A 461 15.88 3.08 2.79
C TYR A 461 16.84 4.03 3.51
N GLU A 462 17.16 3.76 4.77
CA GLU A 462 18.02 4.63 5.57
C GLU A 462 19.43 4.73 5.00
N HIS A 463 19.97 3.59 4.58
CA HIS A 463 21.33 3.57 4.03
C HIS A 463 21.38 4.16 2.62
N PHE A 464 20.38 3.94 1.77
CA PHE A 464 20.25 4.63 0.48
C PHE A 464 20.18 6.14 0.71
N LYS A 465 19.26 6.62 1.53
CA LYS A 465 19.09 8.05 1.86
C LYS A 465 20.37 8.66 2.42
N ARG A 466 21.07 7.95 3.30
CA ARG A 466 22.36 8.38 3.87
C ARG A 466 23.43 8.50 2.77
N SER A 467 23.46 7.58 1.83
CA SER A 467 24.39 7.60 0.70
C SER A 467 24.10 8.78 -0.23
N GLU A 468 22.84 9.06 -0.54
CA GLU A 468 22.42 10.18 -1.37
C GLU A 468 22.67 11.54 -0.69
N LYS A 469 22.48 11.68 0.61
CA LYS A 469 22.79 12.92 1.34
C LYS A 469 24.26 13.33 1.28
N ARG A 470 25.17 12.40 0.96
CA ARG A 470 26.60 12.68 0.74
C ARG A 470 26.89 13.20 -0.67
N ARG A 471 25.95 13.09 -1.61
CA ARG A 471 26.10 13.61 -2.97
C ARG A 471 25.86 15.12 -3.02
N LYS A 472 26.33 15.75 -4.10
CA LYS A 472 26.10 17.17 -4.33
C LYS A 472 24.58 17.46 -4.37
N GLN A 473 24.17 18.56 -3.76
CA GLN A 473 22.78 19.03 -3.86
C GLN A 473 22.38 19.18 -5.34
N GLY A 474 21.17 18.75 -5.68
CA GLY A 474 20.67 18.71 -7.06
C GLY A 474 21.02 17.46 -7.86
N SER A 475 21.90 16.57 -7.31
CA SER A 475 22.16 15.24 -7.86
C SER A 475 21.73 14.10 -6.92
N GLN A 476 21.00 14.44 -5.88
CA GLN A 476 20.47 13.50 -4.88
C GLN A 476 19.19 12.85 -5.41
N ARG A 477 19.01 11.57 -5.14
CA ARG A 477 17.84 10.78 -5.54
C ARG A 477 17.01 10.38 -4.33
N ARG A 478 15.70 10.37 -4.46
CA ARG A 478 14.79 9.79 -3.48
C ARG A 478 14.87 8.27 -3.55
N PRO A 479 14.93 7.54 -2.41
CA PRO A 479 14.87 6.08 -2.42
C PRO A 479 13.55 5.59 -3.00
N VAL A 480 13.60 4.60 -3.87
CA VAL A 480 12.45 3.90 -4.42
C VAL A 480 12.64 2.41 -4.17
N ILE A 481 11.68 1.81 -3.50
CA ILE A 481 11.69 0.40 -3.14
C ILE A 481 10.39 -0.23 -3.65
N LEU A 482 10.50 -1.16 -4.60
CA LEU A 482 9.39 -2.05 -4.93
C LEU A 482 9.47 -3.25 -3.97
N THR A 483 8.39 -3.61 -3.29
CA THR A 483 8.39 -4.72 -2.34
C THR A 483 7.05 -5.44 -2.28
N ARG A 484 7.06 -6.75 -2.03
CA ARG A 484 5.87 -7.61 -2.04
C ARG A 484 5.13 -7.63 -0.70
N SER A 485 5.81 -7.22 0.37
CA SER A 485 5.27 -7.29 1.73
C SER A 485 5.45 -5.97 2.47
N ALA A 486 4.51 -5.67 3.36
CA ALA A 486 4.56 -4.49 4.22
C ALA A 486 3.70 -4.64 5.47
N THR A 487 4.00 -3.85 6.50
CA THR A 487 3.20 -3.74 7.72
C THR A 487 3.12 -2.29 8.22
N ILE A 488 2.60 -2.07 9.42
CA ILE A 488 2.41 -0.75 10.05
C ILE A 488 3.65 0.14 9.86
N GLY A 489 3.44 1.37 9.40
CA GLY A 489 4.49 2.39 9.33
C GLY A 489 5.46 2.28 8.14
N GLN A 490 5.40 1.22 7.32
CA GLN A 490 6.35 1.01 6.22
C GLN A 490 6.17 1.98 5.05
N GLN A 491 5.03 2.68 4.94
CA GLN A 491 4.81 3.74 3.94
C GLN A 491 5.87 4.86 3.98
N ARG A 492 6.60 5.00 5.09
CA ARG A 492 7.67 5.99 5.27
C ARG A 492 8.90 5.74 4.41
N TYR A 493 9.10 4.51 3.96
CA TYR A 493 10.35 4.03 3.38
C TYR A 493 10.34 3.97 1.85
N GLY A 494 9.56 4.84 1.19
CA GLY A 494 9.54 4.94 -0.27
C GLY A 494 9.08 3.65 -0.96
N CYS A 495 8.23 2.87 -0.29
CA CYS A 495 7.77 1.58 -0.76
C CYS A 495 6.64 1.72 -1.78
N ILE A 496 6.80 1.03 -2.90
CA ILE A 496 5.78 0.67 -3.87
C ILE A 496 5.44 -0.79 -3.60
N LEU A 497 4.17 -1.12 -3.42
CA LEU A 497 3.72 -2.50 -3.21
C LEU A 497 3.09 -3.04 -4.51
N TRP A 498 3.04 -4.37 -4.66
CA TRP A 498 2.31 -4.98 -5.77
C TRP A 498 1.49 -6.18 -5.31
N SER A 499 0.60 -6.60 -6.18
CA SER A 499 -0.38 -7.67 -5.91
C SER A 499 0.20 -9.07 -5.73
N GLY A 500 1.52 -9.23 -5.85
CA GLY A 500 2.19 -10.54 -5.87
C GLY A 500 2.03 -11.27 -7.21
N ASP A 501 2.45 -12.54 -7.24
CA ASP A 501 2.51 -13.37 -8.45
C ASP A 501 1.12 -13.93 -8.78
N THR A 502 0.26 -13.12 -9.34
CA THR A 502 -1.14 -13.47 -9.64
C THR A 502 -1.29 -14.19 -10.98
N GLY A 503 -2.35 -14.99 -11.12
CA GLY A 503 -2.73 -15.61 -12.38
C GLY A 503 -3.56 -14.68 -13.28
N ALA A 504 -3.37 -14.81 -14.58
CA ALA A 504 -4.14 -14.08 -15.59
C ALA A 504 -5.58 -14.61 -15.66
N SER A 505 -6.53 -13.88 -15.08
CA SER A 505 -7.97 -14.15 -15.15
C SER A 505 -8.78 -12.87 -14.94
N TRP A 506 -10.02 -12.86 -15.38
CA TRP A 506 -10.96 -11.77 -15.08
C TRP A 506 -11.31 -11.68 -13.59
N GLU A 507 -11.26 -12.80 -12.89
CA GLU A 507 -11.47 -12.84 -11.43
C GLU A 507 -10.35 -12.09 -10.70
N THR A 508 -9.11 -12.33 -11.08
CA THR A 508 -7.95 -11.62 -10.54
C THR A 508 -8.05 -10.10 -10.81
N LEU A 509 -8.41 -9.71 -12.03
CA LEU A 509 -8.60 -8.29 -12.35
C LEU A 509 -9.68 -7.64 -11.47
N ARG A 510 -10.84 -8.31 -11.28
CA ARG A 510 -11.88 -7.83 -10.38
C ARG A 510 -11.38 -7.70 -8.92
N ALA A 511 -10.67 -8.71 -8.44
CA ALA A 511 -10.12 -8.68 -7.09
C ALA A 511 -9.17 -7.49 -6.90
N GLN A 512 -8.32 -7.19 -7.87
CA GLN A 512 -7.34 -6.11 -7.79
C GLN A 512 -7.99 -4.71 -7.74
N VAL A 513 -9.16 -4.51 -8.34
CA VAL A 513 -9.91 -3.25 -8.20
C VAL A 513 -10.39 -3.02 -6.75
N LEU A 514 -10.71 -4.09 -6.03
CA LEU A 514 -11.06 -4.00 -4.60
C LEU A 514 -9.80 -3.87 -3.73
N GLN A 515 -8.73 -4.59 -4.08
CA GLN A 515 -7.47 -4.59 -3.32
C GLN A 515 -6.81 -3.20 -3.29
N VAL A 516 -6.76 -2.46 -4.40
CA VAL A 516 -6.17 -1.11 -4.41
C VAL A 516 -6.92 -0.16 -3.49
N GLN A 517 -8.22 -0.29 -3.40
CA GLN A 517 -9.06 0.53 -2.51
C GLN A 517 -8.84 0.16 -1.04
N SER A 518 -8.85 -1.14 -0.71
CA SER A 518 -8.56 -1.64 0.63
C SER A 518 -7.16 -1.23 1.09
N PHE A 519 -6.17 -1.33 0.20
CA PHE A 519 -4.79 -0.99 0.50
C PHE A 519 -4.59 0.52 0.71
N SER A 520 -5.26 1.36 -0.08
CA SER A 520 -5.28 2.81 0.11
C SER A 520 -5.87 3.20 1.47
N LEU A 521 -6.99 2.58 1.87
CA LEU A 521 -7.59 2.74 3.20
C LEU A 521 -6.68 2.24 4.32
N SER A 522 -5.80 1.27 4.05
CA SER A 522 -4.81 0.80 5.02
C SER A 522 -3.60 1.74 5.19
N GLY A 523 -3.66 2.96 4.61
CA GLY A 523 -2.66 4.01 4.80
C GLY A 523 -1.52 4.04 3.77
N PHE A 524 -1.50 3.13 2.80
CA PHE A 524 -0.44 3.02 1.79
C PHE A 524 -0.83 3.68 0.47
N PRO A 525 -0.06 4.67 -0.02
CA PRO A 525 -0.44 5.44 -1.21
C PRO A 525 0.03 4.83 -2.53
N TYR A 526 1.07 3.98 -2.54
CA TYR A 526 1.72 3.53 -3.77
C TYR A 526 1.59 2.04 -3.97
N TRP A 527 0.86 1.67 -5.01
CA TRP A 527 0.57 0.30 -5.35
C TRP A 527 0.54 0.09 -6.87
N CYS A 528 0.92 -1.10 -7.30
CA CYS A 528 0.85 -1.53 -8.69
C CYS A 528 0.41 -2.99 -8.78
N VAL A 529 0.30 -3.47 -10.00
CA VAL A 529 -0.03 -4.87 -10.31
C VAL A 529 0.90 -5.40 -11.40
N ASP A 530 0.96 -6.70 -11.53
CA ASP A 530 1.48 -7.36 -12.71
C ASP A 530 0.38 -7.38 -13.77
N ILE A 531 0.42 -6.41 -14.67
CA ILE A 531 -0.63 -6.21 -15.68
C ILE A 531 -0.73 -7.43 -16.58
N GLY A 532 -1.94 -8.00 -16.65
CA GLY A 532 -2.22 -9.21 -17.41
C GLY A 532 -1.89 -10.50 -16.64
N GLY A 533 -1.62 -10.40 -15.33
CA GLY A 533 -1.20 -11.48 -14.45
C GLY A 533 0.30 -11.81 -14.58
N PHE A 534 0.93 -12.22 -13.49
CA PHE A 534 2.29 -12.73 -13.52
C PHE A 534 2.32 -14.02 -14.34
N PHE A 535 1.56 -15.06 -13.94
CA PHE A 535 1.37 -16.29 -14.72
C PHE A 535 0.25 -16.11 -15.73
N VAL A 536 0.57 -16.26 -17.02
CA VAL A 536 -0.45 -16.26 -18.11
C VAL A 536 -0.98 -17.66 -18.35
N LYS A 537 -0.10 -18.66 -18.29
CA LYS A 537 -0.45 -20.08 -18.36
C LYS A 537 -0.84 -20.59 -16.98
N ARG A 538 -1.46 -21.75 -16.95
CA ARG A 538 -1.72 -22.44 -15.71
C ARG A 538 -0.40 -22.75 -15.01
N GLY A 539 -0.23 -22.21 -13.79
CA GLY A 539 0.93 -22.52 -12.96
C GLY A 539 0.83 -23.95 -12.43
N GLU A 540 1.86 -24.75 -12.64
CA GLU A 540 2.01 -26.04 -11.97
C GLU A 540 3.39 -26.04 -11.29
N PRO A 541 3.49 -26.60 -10.09
CA PRO A 541 2.49 -27.42 -9.37
C PRO A 541 1.53 -26.63 -8.44
N TRP A 542 1.49 -25.30 -8.49
CA TRP A 542 0.76 -24.47 -7.55
C TRP A 542 -0.74 -24.37 -7.88
N TYR A 543 -1.55 -24.07 -6.86
CA TYR A 543 -3.01 -23.97 -7.00
C TYR A 543 -3.48 -22.70 -7.74
N TRP A 544 -2.59 -21.76 -8.00
CA TRP A 544 -2.90 -20.56 -8.78
C TRP A 544 -2.11 -20.53 -10.08
N GLY A 545 -2.66 -19.87 -11.08
CA GLY A 545 -2.05 -19.72 -12.40
C GLY A 545 -2.97 -18.96 -13.31
N GLY A 546 -2.51 -18.73 -14.54
CA GLY A 546 -3.31 -18.10 -15.58
C GLY A 546 -4.21 -19.09 -16.33
N GLU A 547 -5.17 -18.55 -17.06
CA GLU A 547 -6.16 -19.33 -17.82
C GLU A 547 -5.85 -19.40 -19.32
N TYR A 548 -4.73 -18.80 -19.78
CA TYR A 548 -4.46 -18.57 -21.20
C TYR A 548 -3.17 -19.26 -21.70
N PRO A 549 -3.20 -20.58 -21.94
CA PRO A 549 -1.99 -21.34 -22.31
C PRO A 549 -1.40 -20.92 -23.67
N GLN A 550 -2.16 -20.25 -24.53
CA GLN A 550 -1.69 -19.76 -25.83
C GLN A 550 -1.13 -18.31 -25.76
N THR A 551 -1.17 -17.67 -24.59
CA THR A 551 -0.65 -16.31 -24.36
C THR A 551 -1.18 -15.29 -25.39
N TRP A 552 -0.33 -14.51 -26.05
CA TRP A 552 -0.71 -13.52 -27.07
C TRP A 552 -1.47 -14.08 -28.27
N LYS A 553 -1.41 -15.39 -28.55
CA LYS A 553 -2.18 -16.01 -29.65
C LYS A 553 -3.67 -16.05 -29.32
N ASP A 554 -4.03 -16.05 -28.05
CA ASP A 554 -5.43 -16.07 -27.60
C ASP A 554 -6.03 -14.64 -27.65
N PRO A 555 -7.11 -14.42 -28.45
CA PRO A 555 -7.80 -13.13 -28.49
C PRO A 555 -8.39 -12.74 -27.13
N ALA A 556 -8.84 -13.71 -26.33
CA ALA A 556 -9.42 -13.44 -25.01
C ALA A 556 -8.36 -12.94 -24.03
N TYR A 557 -7.11 -13.46 -24.10
CA TYR A 557 -6.02 -12.89 -23.31
C TYR A 557 -5.66 -11.46 -23.74
N ARG A 558 -5.67 -11.19 -25.06
CA ARG A 558 -5.39 -9.84 -25.56
C ARG A 558 -6.41 -8.83 -25.02
N GLU A 559 -7.71 -9.20 -25.01
CA GLU A 559 -8.75 -8.37 -24.44
C GLU A 559 -8.53 -8.15 -22.94
N LEU A 560 -8.34 -9.22 -22.16
CA LEU A 560 -8.04 -9.13 -20.73
C LEU A 560 -6.84 -8.22 -20.47
N TYR A 561 -5.75 -8.40 -21.23
CA TYR A 561 -4.55 -7.58 -21.07
C TYR A 561 -4.80 -6.10 -21.34
N VAL A 562 -5.51 -5.75 -22.40
CA VAL A 562 -5.87 -4.36 -22.72
C VAL A 562 -6.70 -3.75 -21.61
N ARG A 563 -7.72 -4.46 -21.09
CA ARG A 563 -8.55 -3.96 -19.99
C ARG A 563 -7.77 -3.79 -18.69
N TRP A 564 -6.87 -4.72 -18.41
CA TRP A 564 -5.98 -4.63 -17.25
C TRP A 564 -4.97 -3.50 -17.38
N PHE A 565 -4.45 -3.27 -18.58
CA PHE A 565 -3.53 -2.18 -18.86
C PHE A 565 -4.19 -0.81 -18.72
N GLN A 566 -5.44 -0.69 -19.18
CA GLN A 566 -6.27 0.49 -18.97
C GLN A 566 -6.50 0.77 -17.48
N PHE A 567 -6.85 -0.24 -16.69
CA PHE A 567 -6.92 -0.13 -15.23
C PHE A 567 -5.57 0.27 -14.62
N GLY A 568 -4.48 -0.37 -15.05
CA GLY A 568 -3.12 -0.10 -14.58
C GLY A 568 -2.70 1.36 -14.74
N ALA A 569 -3.16 2.04 -15.78
CA ALA A 569 -2.87 3.45 -16.00
C ALA A 569 -3.51 4.38 -14.95
N PHE A 570 -4.51 3.91 -14.21
CA PHE A 570 -5.17 4.61 -13.10
C PHE A 570 -4.86 3.98 -11.73
N LEU A 571 -3.70 3.30 -11.64
CA LEU A 571 -3.05 2.97 -10.38
C LEU A 571 -1.99 4.03 -10.03
N PRO A 572 -1.59 4.16 -8.76
CA PRO A 572 -0.52 5.07 -8.38
C PRO A 572 0.74 4.85 -9.19
N ILE A 573 1.15 3.60 -9.39
CA ILE A 573 2.31 3.22 -10.21
C ILE A 573 1.84 2.35 -11.39
N PHE A 574 2.27 2.71 -12.59
CA PHE A 574 1.89 2.05 -13.83
C PHE A 574 3.02 1.18 -14.36
N ARG A 575 2.95 -0.14 -14.11
CA ARG A 575 4.01 -1.11 -14.41
C ARG A 575 3.48 -2.32 -15.16
N ALA A 576 4.07 -2.64 -16.30
CA ALA A 576 3.88 -3.96 -16.93
C ALA A 576 4.92 -4.94 -16.38
N HIS A 577 4.49 -6.15 -16.01
CA HIS A 577 5.35 -7.24 -15.56
C HIS A 577 4.66 -8.60 -15.74
N GLY A 578 5.42 -9.68 -15.75
CA GLY A 578 4.96 -11.07 -15.72
C GLY A 578 5.83 -12.02 -16.56
N THR A 579 5.56 -13.32 -16.41
CA THR A 579 6.22 -14.40 -17.14
C THR A 579 5.42 -14.87 -18.35
N ASP A 580 5.83 -15.95 -18.97
CA ASP A 580 5.20 -16.68 -20.10
C ASP A 580 5.19 -15.96 -21.44
N CYS A 581 5.20 -14.65 -21.49
CA CYS A 581 5.29 -13.87 -22.73
C CYS A 581 5.86 -12.47 -22.49
N SER A 582 6.48 -11.92 -23.53
CA SER A 582 7.03 -10.55 -23.48
C SER A 582 5.94 -9.50 -23.29
N ARG A 583 6.23 -8.48 -22.48
CA ARG A 583 5.27 -7.45 -22.07
C ARG A 583 5.39 -6.12 -22.81
N GLU A 584 6.37 -5.99 -23.73
CA GLU A 584 6.53 -4.79 -24.53
C GLU A 584 5.31 -4.60 -25.44
N VAL A 585 4.73 -3.40 -25.46
CA VAL A 585 3.43 -3.14 -26.11
C VAL A 585 3.35 -3.50 -27.59
N TRP A 586 4.48 -3.51 -28.30
CA TRP A 586 4.54 -3.88 -29.72
C TRP A 586 4.53 -5.39 -29.98
N GLN A 587 4.72 -6.24 -28.97
CA GLN A 587 4.77 -7.70 -29.13
C GLN A 587 3.41 -8.25 -29.59
N ILE A 588 2.34 -7.61 -29.22
CA ILE A 588 0.97 -7.93 -29.65
C ILE A 588 0.84 -7.87 -31.21
N LYS A 589 1.55 -6.93 -31.86
CA LYS A 589 1.52 -6.81 -33.35
C LYS A 589 1.98 -8.07 -34.08
N ARG A 590 2.78 -8.92 -33.44
CA ARG A 590 3.19 -10.21 -34.03
C ARG A 590 1.99 -11.16 -34.29
N GLN A 591 0.91 -10.97 -33.54
CA GLN A 591 -0.32 -11.78 -33.67
C GLN A 591 -1.42 -11.06 -34.47
N GLU A 592 -1.51 -9.75 -34.37
CA GLU A 592 -2.57 -8.95 -34.98
C GLU A 592 -2.15 -8.30 -36.33
N GLY A 593 -0.86 -8.28 -36.64
CA GLY A 593 -0.32 -7.67 -37.87
C GLY A 593 -0.16 -6.14 -37.74
N LYS A 594 -0.15 -5.45 -38.89
CA LYS A 594 0.10 -4.00 -38.94
C LYS A 594 -1.00 -3.20 -38.26
N ASN A 595 -2.26 -3.57 -38.49
CA ASN A 595 -3.42 -2.96 -37.87
C ASN A 595 -3.72 -3.72 -36.58
N SER A 596 -3.11 -3.29 -35.48
CA SER A 596 -3.24 -3.95 -34.17
C SER A 596 -4.01 -3.07 -33.22
N PRO A 597 -5.34 -3.27 -33.09
CA PRO A 597 -6.17 -2.47 -32.19
C PRO A 597 -5.71 -2.59 -30.74
N SER A 598 -5.23 -3.76 -30.33
CA SER A 598 -4.68 -3.93 -29.00
C SER A 598 -3.44 -3.08 -28.77
N CYS A 599 -2.46 -3.09 -29.69
CA CYS A 599 -1.28 -2.25 -29.55
C CYS A 599 -1.61 -0.75 -29.54
N ASP A 600 -2.54 -0.33 -30.40
CA ASP A 600 -2.95 1.07 -30.47
C ASP A 600 -3.67 1.51 -29.17
N ALA A 601 -4.50 0.64 -28.58
CA ALA A 601 -5.12 0.86 -27.28
C ALA A 601 -4.07 0.99 -26.14
N LEU A 602 -3.04 0.13 -26.13
CA LEU A 602 -1.96 0.22 -25.13
C LEU A 602 -1.16 1.52 -25.27
N ILE A 603 -0.80 1.92 -26.49
CA ILE A 603 -0.09 3.18 -26.74
C ILE A 603 -0.94 4.40 -26.36
N GLY A 604 -2.24 4.37 -26.71
CA GLY A 604 -3.20 5.41 -26.31
C GLY A 604 -3.30 5.55 -24.79
N THR A 605 -3.31 4.43 -24.09
CA THR A 605 -3.33 4.37 -22.61
C THR A 605 -2.05 4.97 -21.99
N ILE A 606 -0.87 4.65 -22.54
CA ILE A 606 0.39 5.27 -22.09
C ILE A 606 0.37 6.78 -22.32
N ARG A 607 -0.09 7.24 -23.49
CA ARG A 607 -0.20 8.68 -23.79
C ARG A 607 -1.13 9.38 -22.79
N LEU A 608 -2.27 8.81 -22.49
CA LEU A 608 -3.21 9.36 -21.50
C LEU A 608 -2.54 9.48 -20.12
N ARG A 609 -1.77 8.46 -19.69
CA ARG A 609 -1.00 8.52 -18.43
C ARG A 609 -0.05 9.70 -18.40
N TYR A 610 0.69 9.94 -19.50
CA TYR A 610 1.62 11.05 -19.56
C TYR A 610 0.93 12.42 -19.61
N PHE A 611 -0.21 12.53 -20.28
CA PHE A 611 -1.00 13.76 -20.24
C PHE A 611 -1.52 14.06 -18.81
N LEU A 612 -1.88 13.05 -18.05
CA LEU A 612 -2.35 13.18 -16.67
C LEU A 612 -1.22 13.29 -15.65
N LEU A 613 0.05 13.18 -16.05
CA LEU A 613 1.16 13.11 -15.10
C LEU A 613 1.28 14.33 -14.18
N PRO A 614 1.00 15.58 -14.61
CA PRO A 614 0.95 16.73 -13.71
C PRO A 614 -0.11 16.61 -12.61
N TYR A 615 -1.30 16.07 -12.93
CA TYR A 615 -2.34 15.77 -11.96
C TYR A 615 -1.89 14.70 -10.97
N ILE A 616 -1.37 13.59 -11.48
CA ILE A 616 -0.92 12.44 -10.69
C ILE A 616 0.19 12.82 -9.71
N TYR A 617 1.18 13.56 -10.19
CA TYR A 617 2.29 13.98 -9.33
C TYR A 617 1.88 15.04 -8.32
N SER A 618 0.95 15.92 -8.67
CA SER A 618 0.35 16.86 -7.73
C SER A 618 -0.39 16.13 -6.59
N GLU A 619 -1.17 15.09 -6.90
CA GLU A 619 -1.83 14.26 -5.87
C GLU A 619 -0.80 13.50 -5.01
N ALA A 620 0.30 13.01 -5.59
CA ALA A 620 1.38 12.40 -4.82
C ALA A 620 2.06 13.41 -3.88
N GLY A 621 2.28 14.64 -4.33
CA GLY A 621 2.78 15.74 -3.50
C GLY A 621 1.86 16.06 -2.32
N LYS A 622 0.54 16.12 -2.56
CA LYS A 622 -0.46 16.31 -1.50
C LYS A 622 -0.57 15.11 -0.56
N THR A 623 -0.33 13.89 -1.07
CA THR A 623 -0.24 12.69 -0.22
C THR A 623 0.87 12.82 0.82
N TRP A 624 2.03 13.38 0.45
CA TRP A 624 3.11 13.66 1.39
C TRP A 624 2.82 14.88 2.28
N LEU A 625 2.29 15.97 1.68
CA LEU A 625 2.12 17.25 2.37
C LEU A 625 0.96 17.23 3.38
N GLU A 626 -0.19 16.67 2.96
CA GLU A 626 -1.48 16.74 3.63
C GLU A 626 -2.01 15.38 4.09
N ASP A 627 -1.22 14.31 3.93
CA ASP A 627 -1.61 12.91 4.18
C ASP A 627 -2.82 12.47 3.35
N GLY A 628 -3.02 13.07 2.16
CA GLY A 628 -4.11 12.79 1.24
C GLY A 628 -4.09 11.39 0.64
N MET A 629 -5.17 11.02 -0.05
CA MET A 629 -5.33 9.73 -0.73
C MET A 629 -5.33 9.94 -2.24
N LEU A 630 -4.50 9.18 -2.97
CA LEU A 630 -4.50 9.16 -4.44
C LEU A 630 -5.63 8.28 -4.98
N ILE A 631 -5.87 7.12 -4.39
CA ILE A 631 -7.03 6.25 -4.66
C ILE A 631 -8.05 6.48 -3.55
N ARG A 632 -9.28 6.83 -3.93
CA ARG A 632 -10.37 7.11 -3.00
C ARG A 632 -11.55 6.20 -3.31
N PRO A 633 -11.85 5.21 -2.45
CA PRO A 633 -13.09 4.46 -2.56
C PRO A 633 -14.30 5.39 -2.56
N LEU A 634 -15.35 5.06 -3.31
CA LEU A 634 -16.53 5.93 -3.37
C LEU A 634 -17.18 6.13 -2.00
N VAL A 635 -17.17 5.12 -1.15
CA VAL A 635 -17.67 5.23 0.24
C VAL A 635 -16.89 6.26 1.07
N SER A 636 -15.61 6.46 0.78
CA SER A 636 -14.77 7.47 1.47
C SER A 636 -15.08 8.88 0.94
N ALA A 637 -15.21 9.00 -0.39
CA ALA A 637 -15.44 10.28 -1.05
C ALA A 637 -16.90 10.79 -0.89
N PHE A 638 -17.87 9.87 -0.81
CA PHE A 638 -19.31 10.15 -0.74
C PHE A 638 -19.97 9.39 0.43
N PRO A 639 -19.59 9.68 1.68
CA PRO A 639 -20.03 8.90 2.85
C PRO A 639 -21.56 8.91 3.07
N ASP A 640 -22.25 9.96 2.62
CA ASP A 640 -23.70 10.12 2.75
C ASP A 640 -24.49 9.46 1.60
N ASP A 641 -23.80 8.80 0.66
CA ASP A 641 -24.38 8.14 -0.50
C ASP A 641 -24.32 6.61 -0.36
N CYS A 642 -25.43 6.00 0.09
CA CYS A 642 -25.51 4.56 0.28
C CYS A 642 -25.24 3.75 -0.99
N THR A 643 -25.64 4.28 -2.18
CA THR A 643 -25.39 3.61 -3.47
C THR A 643 -23.91 3.66 -3.84
N ALA A 644 -23.20 4.75 -3.49
CA ALA A 644 -21.76 4.84 -3.68
C ALA A 644 -21.01 3.76 -2.86
N ARG A 645 -21.52 3.36 -1.68
CA ARG A 645 -20.99 2.26 -0.88
C ARG A 645 -21.08 0.92 -1.60
N GLU A 646 -22.13 0.69 -2.37
CA GLU A 646 -22.37 -0.55 -3.12
C GLU A 646 -21.61 -0.60 -4.45
N ALA A 647 -21.25 0.54 -5.03
CA ALA A 647 -20.54 0.65 -6.30
C ALA A 647 -19.03 0.39 -6.16
N GLN A 648 -18.63 -0.79 -5.61
CA GLN A 648 -17.28 -1.11 -5.17
C GLN A 648 -16.24 -1.28 -6.30
N TYR A 649 -16.68 -1.46 -7.55
CA TYR A 649 -15.79 -1.63 -8.70
C TYR A 649 -15.47 -0.32 -9.43
N GLN A 650 -15.75 0.80 -8.78
CA GLN A 650 -15.45 2.15 -9.21
C GLN A 650 -14.72 2.88 -8.09
N TYR A 651 -13.85 3.82 -8.44
CA TYR A 651 -13.13 4.62 -7.44
C TYR A 651 -12.73 5.97 -8.02
N LEU A 652 -12.47 6.94 -7.16
CA LEU A 652 -11.84 8.18 -7.61
C LEU A 652 -10.31 8.04 -7.64
N PHE A 653 -9.73 8.49 -8.75
CA PHE A 653 -8.30 8.74 -8.89
C PHE A 653 -8.01 10.23 -8.65
N GLY A 654 -7.39 10.55 -7.52
CA GLY A 654 -7.40 11.92 -6.97
C GLY A 654 -8.79 12.36 -6.53
N PRO A 655 -9.06 13.68 -6.41
CA PRO A 655 -10.32 14.18 -5.87
C PRO A 655 -11.49 14.17 -6.85
N SER A 656 -11.26 14.05 -8.17
CA SER A 656 -12.28 14.44 -9.16
C SER A 656 -12.48 13.48 -10.34
N LEU A 657 -11.59 12.48 -10.52
CA LEU A 657 -11.62 11.59 -11.68
C LEU A 657 -12.17 10.22 -11.30
N LEU A 658 -13.42 9.92 -11.69
CA LEU A 658 -14.06 8.63 -11.47
C LEU A 658 -13.59 7.63 -12.53
N VAL A 659 -13.00 6.52 -12.08
CA VAL A 659 -12.47 5.43 -12.91
C VAL A 659 -13.42 4.24 -12.83
N CYS A 660 -13.85 3.75 -14.00
CA CYS A 660 -14.81 2.66 -14.13
C CYS A 660 -14.21 1.53 -14.98
N PRO A 661 -13.40 0.61 -14.41
CA PRO A 661 -12.74 -0.45 -15.15
C PRO A 661 -13.74 -1.41 -15.79
N VAL A 662 -13.44 -1.85 -17.02
CA VAL A 662 -14.20 -2.90 -17.70
C VAL A 662 -13.74 -4.26 -17.18
N LEU A 663 -14.62 -5.00 -16.52
CA LEU A 663 -14.31 -6.19 -15.73
C LEU A 663 -14.94 -7.50 -16.24
N ASN A 664 -15.58 -7.46 -17.40
CA ASN A 664 -16.18 -8.63 -18.02
C ASN A 664 -15.77 -8.73 -19.51
N PRO A 665 -15.53 -9.94 -20.03
CA PRO A 665 -15.12 -10.12 -21.41
C PRO A 665 -16.24 -9.80 -22.39
N GLY A 666 -15.89 -9.23 -23.54
CA GLY A 666 -16.77 -9.09 -24.71
C GLY A 666 -17.94 -8.12 -24.54
N ILE A 667 -18.05 -7.39 -23.43
CA ILE A 667 -19.13 -6.43 -23.22
C ILE A 667 -18.90 -5.15 -24.02
N ARG A 668 -19.99 -4.56 -24.53
CA ARG A 668 -19.97 -3.30 -25.28
C ARG A 668 -20.54 -2.12 -24.50
N GLU A 669 -21.26 -2.41 -23.45
CA GLU A 669 -21.84 -1.44 -22.53
C GLU A 669 -21.71 -1.93 -21.10
N MET A 670 -21.65 -1.01 -20.15
CA MET A 670 -21.68 -1.29 -18.72
C MET A 670 -22.49 -0.26 -17.96
N GLU A 671 -22.98 -0.63 -16.81
CA GLU A 671 -23.61 0.30 -15.87
C GLU A 671 -22.55 0.95 -14.99
N VAL A 672 -22.67 2.27 -14.81
CA VAL A 672 -21.81 3.11 -13.99
C VAL A 672 -22.67 3.91 -13.04
N TYR A 673 -22.35 3.92 -11.77
CA TYR A 673 -22.96 4.80 -10.80
C TYR A 673 -22.25 6.15 -10.77
N LEU A 674 -22.98 7.22 -10.94
CA LEU A 674 -22.49 8.58 -10.76
C LEU A 674 -22.95 9.08 -9.38
N PRO A 675 -22.03 9.24 -8.39
CA PRO A 675 -22.38 9.65 -7.04
C PRO A 675 -23.15 10.98 -6.98
N ARG A 676 -24.08 11.08 -6.03
CA ARG A 676 -24.93 12.26 -5.83
C ARG A 676 -24.15 13.48 -5.31
N GLY A 677 -24.75 14.66 -5.43
CA GLY A 677 -24.21 15.91 -4.87
C GLY A 677 -23.34 16.71 -5.83
N THR A 678 -23.13 16.22 -7.05
CA THR A 678 -22.40 16.91 -8.11
C THR A 678 -22.88 16.45 -9.48
N GLY A 679 -22.64 17.24 -10.52
CA GLY A 679 -22.73 16.81 -11.91
C GLY A 679 -21.43 16.12 -12.34
N TRP A 680 -21.50 15.35 -13.43
CA TRP A 680 -20.42 14.56 -13.97
C TRP A 680 -20.29 14.74 -15.48
N TYR A 681 -19.07 14.86 -15.97
CA TYR A 681 -18.76 14.89 -17.40
C TYR A 681 -18.12 13.56 -17.83
N ASP A 682 -18.63 12.95 -18.88
CA ASP A 682 -17.89 11.88 -19.56
C ASP A 682 -16.59 12.46 -20.13
N TRP A 683 -15.46 11.86 -19.77
CA TRP A 683 -14.12 12.31 -20.17
C TRP A 683 -13.93 12.33 -21.69
N HIS A 684 -14.55 11.39 -22.40
CA HIS A 684 -14.31 11.16 -23.82
C HIS A 684 -15.28 11.94 -24.72
N THR A 685 -16.52 12.13 -24.28
CA THR A 685 -17.58 12.76 -25.09
C THR A 685 -17.90 14.18 -24.64
N SER A 686 -17.47 14.58 -23.45
CA SER A 686 -17.87 15.84 -22.79
C SER A 686 -19.37 15.94 -22.49
N GLN A 687 -20.13 14.84 -22.60
CA GLN A 687 -21.51 14.79 -22.19
C GLN A 687 -21.62 14.95 -20.68
N ARG A 688 -22.55 15.84 -20.25
CA ARG A 688 -22.82 16.07 -18.83
C ARG A 688 -23.99 15.20 -18.35
N PHE A 689 -23.86 14.69 -17.13
CA PHE A 689 -24.88 13.91 -16.43
C PHE A 689 -25.10 14.46 -15.03
N GLU A 690 -26.32 14.34 -14.51
CA GLU A 690 -26.58 14.58 -13.09
C GLU A 690 -26.06 13.42 -12.26
N GLY A 691 -25.62 13.71 -11.03
CA GLY A 691 -25.26 12.66 -10.08
C GLY A 691 -26.47 12.00 -9.42
N GLY A 692 -26.22 10.93 -8.65
CA GLY A 692 -27.22 10.15 -7.92
C GLY A 692 -27.97 9.15 -8.80
N GLN A 693 -27.38 8.68 -9.91
CA GLN A 693 -28.02 7.77 -10.85
C GLN A 693 -27.05 6.75 -11.44
N TRP A 694 -27.60 5.63 -11.88
CA TRP A 694 -26.91 4.68 -12.76
C TRP A 694 -27.13 5.10 -14.21
N ILE A 695 -26.04 5.09 -14.98
CA ILE A 695 -26.06 5.31 -16.42
C ILE A 695 -25.49 4.10 -17.15
N ARG A 696 -25.82 3.97 -18.43
CA ARG A 696 -25.15 3.05 -19.35
C ARG A 696 -24.11 3.80 -20.16
N THR A 697 -22.90 3.26 -20.23
CA THR A 697 -21.79 3.80 -21.02
C THR A 697 -21.22 2.74 -21.93
N GLU A 698 -20.73 3.15 -23.10
CA GLU A 698 -20.03 2.26 -24.02
C GLU A 698 -18.66 1.85 -23.49
N THR A 699 -18.29 0.58 -23.73
CA THR A 699 -16.98 0.02 -23.37
C THR A 699 -16.12 -0.13 -24.61
N GLN A 700 -15.79 0.98 -25.28
CA GLN A 700 -14.91 0.95 -26.45
C GLN A 700 -13.57 0.31 -26.11
N TYR A 701 -13.02 -0.44 -27.07
CA TYR A 701 -11.85 -1.28 -26.84
C TYR A 701 -10.58 -0.48 -26.53
N ASP A 702 -10.46 0.71 -27.10
CA ASP A 702 -9.29 1.59 -27.01
C ASP A 702 -9.27 2.52 -25.80
N ARG A 703 -10.33 2.49 -24.95
CA ARG A 703 -10.45 3.40 -23.81
C ARG A 703 -11.16 2.76 -22.60
N ILE A 704 -10.89 3.31 -21.45
CA ILE A 704 -11.57 3.01 -20.19
C ILE A 704 -12.64 4.08 -19.94
N PRO A 705 -13.85 3.73 -19.48
CA PRO A 705 -14.85 4.72 -19.07
C PRO A 705 -14.34 5.56 -17.89
N LEU A 706 -14.40 6.89 -18.06
CA LEU A 706 -13.94 7.89 -17.09
C LEU A 706 -14.97 9.01 -17.01
N PHE A 707 -15.21 9.50 -15.78
CA PHE A 707 -16.07 10.64 -15.54
C PHE A 707 -15.38 11.66 -14.65
N VAL A 708 -15.64 12.93 -14.88
CA VAL A 708 -15.03 14.04 -14.13
C VAL A 708 -16.09 14.82 -13.42
N MET A 709 -15.84 15.14 -12.16
CA MET A 709 -16.75 15.98 -11.37
C MET A 709 -16.87 17.38 -11.96
N GLU A 710 -18.07 17.93 -11.94
CA GLU A 710 -18.34 19.33 -12.18
C GLU A 710 -17.54 20.23 -11.22
N GLY A 711 -16.98 21.33 -11.72
CA GLY A 711 -16.07 22.21 -10.99
C GLY A 711 -14.61 21.71 -10.92
N ALA A 712 -14.29 20.54 -11.48
CA ALA A 712 -12.94 20.01 -11.45
C ALA A 712 -11.96 20.83 -12.29
N ILE A 713 -10.73 20.95 -11.79
CA ILE A 713 -9.57 21.55 -12.46
C ILE A 713 -8.50 20.48 -12.56
N ILE A 714 -8.21 20.00 -13.77
CA ILE A 714 -7.24 18.91 -14.01
C ILE A 714 -6.00 19.48 -14.71
N PRO A 715 -4.86 19.58 -14.05
CA PRO A 715 -3.60 19.93 -14.71
C PRO A 715 -3.14 18.80 -15.63
N MET A 716 -2.84 19.11 -16.89
CA MET A 716 -2.48 18.16 -17.94
C MET A 716 -1.22 18.61 -18.68
N ALA A 717 -0.45 17.65 -19.18
CA ALA A 717 0.73 17.89 -20.02
C ALA A 717 0.36 17.85 -21.52
N ASP A 718 -0.59 18.67 -21.96
CA ASP A 718 -1.10 18.69 -23.34
C ASP A 718 -0.84 20.00 -24.08
N GLY A 719 0.06 20.86 -23.55
CA GLY A 719 0.46 22.12 -24.15
C GLY A 719 1.38 22.00 -25.38
N GLY A 720 1.96 20.82 -25.62
CA GLY A 720 2.85 20.54 -26.76
C GLY A 720 2.12 19.99 -27.98
N VAL A 721 2.82 19.96 -29.12
CA VAL A 721 2.34 19.33 -30.36
C VAL A 721 2.36 17.81 -30.26
N GLU A 722 3.35 17.27 -29.56
CA GLU A 722 3.57 15.84 -29.37
C GLU A 722 3.30 15.43 -27.92
N ALA A 723 2.88 14.19 -27.71
CA ALA A 723 2.71 13.62 -26.37
C ALA A 723 4.07 13.48 -25.69
N PRO A 724 4.15 13.71 -24.35
CA PRO A 724 5.40 13.50 -23.61
C PRO A 724 5.86 12.03 -23.70
N GLU A 725 7.18 11.83 -23.86
CA GLU A 725 7.80 10.50 -23.91
C GLU A 725 8.43 10.09 -22.57
N CYS A 726 8.53 11.01 -21.62
CA CYS A 726 8.98 10.76 -20.25
C CYS A 726 8.42 11.82 -19.29
N ALA A 727 8.58 11.58 -17.99
CA ALA A 727 8.15 12.53 -16.96
C ALA A 727 8.82 13.90 -17.09
N ALA A 728 10.10 13.96 -17.50
CA ALA A 728 10.79 15.23 -17.71
C ALA A 728 10.13 16.08 -18.80
N ASP A 729 9.63 15.44 -19.86
CA ASP A 729 8.92 16.12 -20.95
C ASP A 729 7.59 16.70 -20.50
N ALA A 730 6.83 15.94 -19.71
CA ALA A 730 5.51 16.36 -19.23
C ALA A 730 5.55 17.63 -18.35
N PHE A 731 6.71 17.95 -17.78
CA PHE A 731 6.90 19.13 -16.92
C PHE A 731 7.78 20.21 -17.55
N ARG A 732 8.05 20.15 -18.86
CA ARG A 732 8.72 21.24 -19.58
C ARG A 732 7.87 22.50 -19.53
N LYS A 733 8.53 23.65 -19.56
CA LYS A 733 7.86 24.94 -19.60
C LYS A 733 6.87 25.03 -20.78
N GLY A 734 5.63 25.40 -20.50
CA GLY A 734 4.56 25.52 -21.47
C GLY A 734 3.80 24.22 -21.80
N MET A 735 4.21 23.09 -21.22
CA MET A 735 3.49 21.83 -21.42
C MET A 735 2.21 21.74 -20.58
N ILE A 736 2.19 22.37 -19.40
CA ILE A 736 1.07 22.21 -18.46
C ILE A 736 -0.05 23.18 -18.82
N ARG A 737 -1.25 22.63 -19.00
CA ARG A 737 -2.52 23.33 -19.15
C ARG A 737 -3.51 22.83 -18.10
N PHE A 738 -4.48 23.65 -17.77
CA PHE A 738 -5.56 23.33 -16.84
C PHE A 738 -6.85 23.10 -17.62
N ARG A 739 -7.36 21.88 -17.54
CA ARG A 739 -8.63 21.50 -18.10
C ARG A 739 -9.72 21.70 -17.04
N VAL A 740 -10.70 22.55 -17.32
CA VAL A 740 -11.79 22.91 -16.39
C VAL A 740 -13.10 22.29 -16.86
N TYR A 741 -13.78 21.64 -15.94
CA TYR A 741 -15.11 21.06 -16.15
C TYR A 741 -16.14 21.96 -15.44
N PRO A 742 -16.85 22.85 -16.19
CA PRO A 742 -17.67 23.88 -15.58
C PRO A 742 -18.93 23.35 -14.90
N GLY A 743 -19.82 24.28 -14.46
CA GLY A 743 -21.14 24.00 -13.88
C GLY A 743 -21.25 24.49 -12.44
N ARG A 744 -20.10 24.61 -11.73
CA ARG A 744 -20.00 25.24 -10.41
C ARG A 744 -18.63 25.82 -10.19
N ASP A 745 -18.49 26.65 -9.15
CA ASP A 745 -17.17 27.08 -8.68
C ASP A 745 -16.34 25.87 -8.27
N GLY A 746 -15.04 25.93 -8.54
CA GLY A 746 -14.12 24.84 -8.25
C GLY A 746 -12.79 25.32 -7.67
N SER A 747 -12.05 24.43 -7.02
CA SER A 747 -10.72 24.71 -6.52
C SER A 747 -9.82 23.48 -6.60
N TYR A 748 -8.52 23.72 -6.81
CA TYR A 748 -7.52 22.67 -6.87
C TYR A 748 -6.15 23.21 -6.40
N ALA A 749 -5.56 22.57 -5.40
CA ALA A 749 -4.21 22.88 -4.99
C ALA A 749 -3.22 22.13 -5.88
N TYR A 750 -2.49 22.85 -6.74
CA TYR A 750 -1.53 22.29 -7.66
C TYR A 750 -0.13 22.29 -7.03
N TYR A 751 0.37 21.08 -6.73
CA TYR A 751 1.72 20.88 -6.19
C TYR A 751 2.76 20.72 -7.29
N SER A 752 3.92 21.35 -7.11
CA SER A 752 5.10 21.17 -7.97
C SER A 752 6.41 21.35 -7.20
N ASP A 753 7.43 20.57 -7.56
CA ASP A 753 8.79 20.65 -7.03
C ASP A 753 9.83 20.30 -8.10
N ALA A 754 11.09 20.07 -7.69
CA ALA A 754 12.15 19.67 -8.61
C ALA A 754 11.96 18.30 -9.29
N GLY A 755 11.07 17.44 -8.76
CA GLY A 755 10.79 16.11 -9.28
C GLY A 755 11.65 14.99 -8.69
N ASP A 756 12.78 15.30 -8.09
CA ASP A 756 13.64 14.39 -7.34
C ASP A 756 14.45 15.17 -6.28
N GLY A 757 15.25 14.46 -5.48
CA GLY A 757 16.01 15.04 -4.38
C GLY A 757 15.16 15.43 -3.17
N TYR A 758 15.78 16.11 -2.21
CA TYR A 758 15.20 16.38 -0.87
C TYR A 758 14.83 17.84 -0.63
N GLY A 759 14.74 18.66 -1.69
CA GLY A 759 14.34 20.06 -1.58
C GLY A 759 12.95 20.24 -0.98
N TYR A 760 12.03 19.34 -1.33
CA TYR A 760 10.67 19.34 -0.82
C TYR A 760 10.60 19.22 0.73
N GLU A 761 11.47 18.43 1.37
CA GLU A 761 11.58 18.32 2.84
C GLU A 761 11.99 19.66 3.50
N LYS A 762 12.54 20.60 2.70
CA LYS A 762 13.00 21.92 3.13
C LYS A 762 12.09 23.06 2.71
N GLY A 763 10.91 22.75 2.18
CA GLY A 763 9.96 23.73 1.66
C GLY A 763 10.25 24.23 0.24
N GLU A 764 11.18 23.58 -0.50
CA GLU A 764 11.48 23.91 -1.89
C GLU A 764 10.44 23.26 -2.83
N TYR A 765 9.18 23.63 -2.67
CA TYR A 765 8.04 23.23 -3.51
C TYR A 765 7.09 24.41 -3.67
N ARG A 766 6.15 24.31 -4.60
CA ARG A 766 5.04 25.25 -4.77
C ARG A 766 3.73 24.51 -4.60
N LEU A 767 2.78 25.18 -3.95
CA LEU A 767 1.39 24.76 -3.86
C LEU A 767 0.55 25.94 -4.33
N GLU A 768 0.19 25.94 -5.62
CA GLU A 768 -0.56 27.02 -6.25
C GLU A 768 -2.06 26.75 -6.08
N GLN A 769 -2.79 27.69 -5.50
CA GLN A 769 -4.23 27.57 -5.32
C GLN A 769 -4.95 27.99 -6.61
N MET A 770 -5.41 27.00 -7.38
CA MET A 770 -6.22 27.21 -8.58
C MET A 770 -7.69 27.33 -8.16
N THR A 771 -8.37 28.35 -8.64
CA THR A 771 -9.81 28.56 -8.38
C THR A 771 -10.54 28.88 -9.67
N TRP A 772 -11.60 28.13 -9.96
CA TRP A 772 -12.51 28.42 -11.07
C TRP A 772 -13.72 29.20 -10.57
N ASN A 773 -13.96 30.34 -11.18
CA ASN A 773 -15.17 31.11 -10.95
C ASN A 773 -16.16 30.87 -12.10
N GLU A 774 -17.22 30.15 -11.80
CA GLU A 774 -18.21 29.75 -12.81
C GLU A 774 -18.92 30.92 -13.44
N ARG A 775 -19.30 31.95 -12.65
CA ARG A 775 -20.01 33.13 -13.17
C ARG A 775 -19.13 33.96 -14.11
N GLN A 776 -17.83 34.07 -13.82
CA GLN A 776 -16.87 34.82 -14.65
C GLN A 776 -16.32 33.99 -15.81
N ARG A 777 -16.48 32.67 -15.77
CA ARG A 777 -15.83 31.71 -16.69
C ARG A 777 -14.32 31.89 -16.74
N GLN A 778 -13.71 32.14 -15.58
CA GLN A 778 -12.29 32.45 -15.45
C GLN A 778 -11.61 31.58 -14.40
N LEU A 779 -10.43 31.07 -14.74
CA LEU A 779 -9.53 30.39 -13.83
C LEU A 779 -8.55 31.41 -13.22
N PHE A 780 -8.33 31.30 -11.92
CA PHE A 780 -7.35 32.10 -11.18
C PHE A 780 -6.29 31.18 -10.56
N SER A 781 -5.04 31.65 -10.45
CA SER A 781 -3.96 31.08 -9.70
C SER A 781 -3.52 32.11 -8.65
N ASP A 782 -3.63 31.77 -7.36
CA ASP A 782 -3.33 32.69 -6.25
C ASP A 782 -3.95 34.08 -6.46
N GLU A 783 -5.25 34.12 -6.76
CA GLU A 783 -6.06 35.33 -7.03
C GLU A 783 -5.72 36.09 -8.34
N LYS A 784 -4.76 35.60 -9.15
CA LYS A 784 -4.44 36.17 -10.45
C LYS A 784 -5.09 35.39 -11.58
N ALA A 785 -5.69 36.10 -12.53
CA ALA A 785 -6.29 35.46 -13.71
C ALA A 785 -5.22 34.67 -14.49
N VAL A 786 -5.51 33.40 -14.76
CA VAL A 786 -4.66 32.54 -15.60
C VAL A 786 -4.88 32.92 -17.08
N GLU A 787 -3.81 32.95 -17.86
CA GLU A 787 -3.89 33.26 -19.28
C GLU A 787 -4.77 32.21 -20.01
N ALA A 788 -5.63 32.66 -20.91
CA ALA A 788 -6.55 31.79 -21.65
C ALA A 788 -5.83 30.69 -22.44
N ALA A 789 -4.61 30.92 -22.91
CA ALA A 789 -3.81 29.91 -23.60
C ALA A 789 -3.40 28.71 -22.70
N ALA A 790 -3.42 28.87 -21.38
CA ALA A 790 -3.11 27.82 -20.42
C ALA A 790 -4.36 27.12 -19.86
N VAL A 791 -5.55 27.47 -20.34
CA VAL A 791 -6.83 26.95 -19.85
C VAL A 791 -7.64 26.34 -21.01
N THR A 792 -8.16 25.15 -20.78
CA THR A 792 -9.14 24.50 -21.66
C THR A 792 -10.44 24.33 -20.87
N VAL A 793 -11.47 25.08 -21.19
CA VAL A 793 -12.80 24.91 -20.60
C VAL A 793 -13.56 23.90 -21.43
N ILE A 794 -14.03 22.83 -20.79
CA ILE A 794 -14.82 21.80 -21.47
C ILE A 794 -16.23 22.35 -21.72
N GLU A 795 -16.66 22.27 -22.96
CA GLU A 795 -18.04 22.60 -23.33
C GLU A 795 -18.88 21.33 -23.37
N GLU A 796 -20.08 21.40 -22.84
CA GLU A 796 -21.03 20.30 -22.90
C GLU A 796 -21.33 19.96 -24.36
N SER A 797 -21.17 18.71 -24.76
CA SER A 797 -21.60 18.25 -26.06
C SER A 797 -23.13 18.16 -26.08
N VAL A 798 -23.78 18.86 -27.03
CA VAL A 798 -25.23 18.86 -27.22
C VAL A 798 -25.73 17.50 -27.71
#